data_abf6c3dcdf27782b61517d7a3498f5cf
#
_entry.id   abf6c3dcdf27782b61517d7a3498f5cf
#
_cell.length_a   1.000
_cell.length_b   1.000
_cell.length_c   1.000
_cell.angle_alpha   90.00
_cell.angle_beta   90.00
_cell.angle_gamma   90.00
#
_symmetry.space_group_name_H-M   'P 1'
#
loop_
_entity.id
_entity.type
_entity.pdbx_description
1 polymer ?
#
loop_
_entity_poly.entity_id
_entity_poly.type
_entity_poly.pdbx_seq_one_letter_code
_entity_poly.pdbx_strand_id
1 'polypeptide(L)'
;MKKISMIALTLMMGAASVFAQGWGRPPVEDPTGYKDTYKDYFTVGVAVNINNVTDPDQIALIKKNFNSITAENDMKVVSLQPREGEWNWENADKIANFCRENNIPLRGHTLCRHSQFADWMFVDDKGNEVSKEAFYERLRNHIHTVVNRYKDIVYCWDVVNEAMADGDGRQSPWMRTEPNPYRQSRHYKLCGDEFIAKAFEFAHEADPNALLFYNDYNAADPAKRDRIYNMVKKMKDAGVPVHGIGMQGHYNIYGPSNEDIEAAIVKYSEIVDVIHFTELDIRINEEMGGGLQFSRGKEAPVPAYIQTLHQAKYADLFKILRRHKDVVKNVTFWNLSDKDSWLGANNYPLPFDKDYKPKAVYRTIKNFDPALDNAVIKEDFVPSVMNQPQAEYPMDNSQGYARFRVEAPQAQSVIVSLGLGGQGGTVLHKDENGVWWGTTDGPMDEGFHYYHLTIDGGVVNDPGAKNYYGSVRWESGIEIPAHDLDFYQVKNDVPHGQVVQVLFPSPSTNSTKRAFVYLPPQYNGKKKFPVLYLQHGWGEDETAWHNQGHANLIMDNMIAEGKCEPFIIVMTYGMTNDVKFGGLGGFNFKDFETVLVDELVPYIDANFKTIAKKDSRAMAGLSMGGMETRAITLARPEVFGYYGLLSGGTYSPEDIKDPSQVKGIFLSCGGKEGPDMIMKAAETLKAAGVNAKGYASPGTGHEFQTWRRSLLEMAPMLFK
;
A
#
# COMPACT_ATOMS: atom_id res chain seq x y z
N MET A 1 -26.32 -23.13 20.23
CA MET A 1 -26.26 -22.73 18.82
C MET A 1 -26.05 -21.21 18.70
N LYS A 2 -24.88 -20.69 19.07
CA LYS A 2 -24.50 -19.27 18.91
C LYS A 2 -22.95 -19.09 18.96
N LYS A 3 -22.18 -19.99 18.36
CA LYS A 3 -20.68 -19.90 18.32
C LYS A 3 -20.04 -20.19 16.96
N ILE A 4 -20.81 -20.18 15.86
CA ILE A 4 -20.26 -20.45 14.50
C ILE A 4 -20.20 -19.19 13.61
N SER A 5 -20.78 -18.06 14.03
CA SER A 5 -20.85 -16.86 13.18
C SER A 5 -19.64 -15.90 13.25
N MET A 6 -18.66 -16.15 14.09
CA MET A 6 -17.53 -15.21 14.29
C MET A 6 -16.23 -15.61 13.57
N ILE A 7 -16.14 -16.83 13.06
CA ILE A 7 -14.95 -17.31 12.31
C ILE A 7 -15.06 -17.00 10.81
N ALA A 8 -16.27 -16.79 10.31
CA ALA A 8 -16.48 -16.46 8.89
C ALA A 8 -16.11 -15.01 8.49
N LEU A 9 -16.11 -14.06 9.46
CA LEU A 9 -15.82 -12.66 9.15
C LEU A 9 -14.32 -12.33 9.03
N THR A 10 -13.46 -13.13 9.67
CA THR A 10 -11.99 -12.94 9.62
C THR A 10 -11.35 -13.56 8.37
N LEU A 11 -12.06 -14.46 7.70
CA LEU A 11 -11.61 -15.09 6.44
C LEU A 11 -11.97 -14.26 5.19
N MET A 12 -12.85 -13.27 5.28
CA MET A 12 -13.30 -12.48 4.13
C MET A 12 -12.48 -11.20 3.88
N MET A 13 -11.71 -10.72 4.83
CA MET A 13 -10.80 -9.57 4.59
C MET A 13 -9.50 -9.96 3.84
N GLY A 14 -9.24 -11.27 3.66
CA GLY A 14 -8.17 -11.79 2.81
C GLY A 14 -8.56 -12.02 1.34
N ALA A 15 -9.83 -11.91 0.99
CA ALA A 15 -10.32 -12.37 -0.32
C ALA A 15 -10.13 -11.35 -1.46
N ALA A 16 -10.04 -10.06 -1.18
CA ALA A 16 -9.81 -9.05 -2.23
C ALA A 16 -8.39 -9.07 -2.80
N SER A 17 -7.40 -9.50 -1.99
CA SER A 17 -6.03 -9.75 -2.48
C SER A 17 -5.85 -11.15 -3.08
N VAL A 18 -6.82 -12.05 -2.95
CA VAL A 18 -6.77 -13.44 -3.46
C VAL A 18 -7.27 -13.54 -4.90
N PHE A 19 -8.06 -12.57 -5.40
CA PHE A 19 -8.48 -12.57 -6.81
C PHE A 19 -7.36 -12.12 -7.78
N ALA A 20 -6.33 -11.44 -7.29
CA ALA A 20 -5.12 -11.14 -8.08
C ALA A 20 -4.06 -12.25 -8.00
N GLN A 21 -4.23 -13.26 -7.14
CA GLN A 21 -3.34 -14.41 -7.02
C GLN A 21 -4.14 -15.69 -7.33
N GLY A 22 -3.74 -16.39 -8.39
CA GLY A 22 -4.40 -17.59 -8.93
C GLY A 22 -4.89 -18.57 -7.86
N TRP A 23 -6.06 -19.13 -8.10
CA TRP A 23 -6.73 -20.15 -7.30
C TRP A 23 -5.79 -21.28 -6.89
N GLY A 24 -5.55 -21.46 -5.60
CA GLY A 24 -5.29 -22.80 -5.06
C GLY A 24 -3.92 -23.17 -4.54
N ARG A 25 -3.00 -22.22 -4.21
CA ARG A 25 -1.88 -22.54 -3.31
C ARG A 25 -1.91 -21.63 -2.09
N PRO A 26 -1.73 -22.17 -0.86
CA PRO A 26 -1.44 -21.33 0.28
C PRO A 26 -0.22 -20.48 -0.10
N PRO A 27 -0.17 -19.18 0.31
CA PRO A 27 0.98 -18.35 0.03
C PRO A 27 2.23 -19.10 0.53
N VAL A 28 3.19 -19.31 -0.35
CA VAL A 28 4.50 -19.86 0.03
C VAL A 28 5.05 -18.89 1.07
N GLU A 29 5.32 -19.39 2.26
CA GLU A 29 5.88 -18.56 3.33
C GLU A 29 7.23 -18.01 2.84
N ASP A 30 7.33 -16.70 2.69
CA ASP A 30 8.56 -16.05 2.28
C ASP A 30 9.59 -16.19 3.42
N PRO A 31 10.68 -16.94 3.22
CA PRO A 31 11.67 -17.17 4.27
C PRO A 31 12.52 -15.93 4.57
N THR A 32 12.51 -14.91 3.68
CA THR A 32 13.34 -13.72 3.82
C THR A 32 12.72 -12.68 4.76
N GLY A 33 13.57 -11.89 5.41
CA GLY A 33 13.18 -10.78 6.28
C GLY A 33 13.67 -9.43 5.75
N TYR A 34 13.51 -8.41 6.56
CA TYR A 34 13.99 -7.05 6.23
C TYR A 34 15.50 -7.01 5.93
N LYS A 35 16.32 -7.68 6.76
CA LYS A 35 17.78 -7.72 6.56
C LYS A 35 18.20 -8.25 5.20
N ASP A 36 17.42 -9.18 4.63
CA ASP A 36 17.69 -9.76 3.31
C ASP A 36 17.26 -8.81 2.20
N THR A 37 16.09 -8.17 2.38
CA THR A 37 15.52 -7.20 1.44
C THR A 37 16.40 -5.95 1.30
N TYR A 38 16.95 -5.47 2.43
CA TYR A 38 17.70 -4.21 2.49
C TYR A 38 19.23 -4.38 2.50
N LYS A 39 19.75 -5.60 2.26
CA LYS A 39 21.19 -5.91 2.30
C LYS A 39 22.08 -5.00 1.45
N ASP A 40 21.55 -4.49 0.32
CA ASP A 40 22.27 -3.63 -0.62
C ASP A 40 22.02 -2.13 -0.36
N TYR A 41 21.30 -1.81 0.72
CA TYR A 41 20.96 -0.43 1.10
C TYR A 41 21.56 -0.05 2.46
N PHE A 42 21.06 -0.64 3.53
CA PHE A 42 21.43 -0.36 4.91
C PHE A 42 21.13 -1.54 5.83
N THR A 43 21.68 -1.55 7.02
CA THR A 43 21.30 -2.52 8.05
C THR A 43 19.94 -2.17 8.64
N VAL A 44 19.14 -3.20 8.96
CA VAL A 44 17.85 -3.01 9.62
C VAL A 44 17.95 -3.53 11.05
N GLY A 45 17.77 -2.62 11.99
CA GLY A 45 17.88 -2.88 13.42
C GLY A 45 16.53 -2.91 14.14
N VAL A 46 16.58 -3.38 15.39
CA VAL A 46 15.46 -3.35 16.32
C VAL A 46 15.96 -3.05 17.74
N ALA A 47 15.26 -2.15 18.45
CA ALA A 47 15.44 -1.98 19.89
C ALA A 47 14.71 -3.09 20.64
N VAL A 48 15.40 -3.67 21.62
CA VAL A 48 14.93 -4.84 22.37
C VAL A 48 14.94 -4.61 23.87
N ASN A 49 14.02 -5.25 24.56
CA ASN A 49 14.06 -5.47 26.00
C ASN A 49 14.48 -6.93 26.30
N ILE A 50 14.62 -7.25 27.56
CA ILE A 50 15.10 -8.58 27.98
C ILE A 50 14.18 -9.74 27.53
N ASN A 51 12.87 -9.53 27.44
CA ASN A 51 11.92 -10.56 27.01
C ASN A 51 12.14 -10.92 25.53
N ASN A 52 12.43 -9.94 24.69
CA ASN A 52 12.65 -10.15 23.26
C ASN A 52 13.83 -11.08 22.95
N VAL A 53 14.85 -11.12 23.84
CA VAL A 53 16.06 -11.94 23.68
C VAL A 53 16.05 -13.23 24.51
N THR A 54 14.96 -13.52 25.21
CA THR A 54 14.77 -14.73 26.02
C THR A 54 13.60 -15.60 25.57
N ASP A 55 12.62 -15.03 24.89
CA ASP A 55 11.47 -15.75 24.31
C ASP A 55 11.83 -16.36 22.95
N PRO A 56 11.68 -17.69 22.75
CA PRO A 56 12.10 -18.35 21.50
C PRO A 56 11.41 -17.83 20.23
N ASP A 57 10.13 -17.48 20.30
CA ASP A 57 9.37 -17.00 19.13
C ASP A 57 9.81 -15.59 18.73
N GLN A 58 10.08 -14.74 19.72
CA GLN A 58 10.59 -13.39 19.50
C GLN A 58 12.04 -13.43 18.97
N ILE A 59 12.87 -14.32 19.51
CA ILE A 59 14.22 -14.57 18.99
C ILE A 59 14.17 -14.99 17.52
N ALA A 60 13.27 -15.91 17.14
CA ALA A 60 13.11 -16.33 15.76
C ALA A 60 12.70 -15.16 14.85
N LEU A 61 11.78 -14.30 15.32
CA LEU A 61 11.35 -13.11 14.61
C LEU A 61 12.49 -12.10 14.41
N ILE A 62 13.29 -11.87 15.44
CA ILE A 62 14.47 -10.99 15.39
C ILE A 62 15.48 -11.54 14.37
N LYS A 63 15.84 -12.81 14.49
CA LYS A 63 16.82 -13.45 13.60
C LYS A 63 16.40 -13.48 12.14
N LYS A 64 15.10 -13.56 11.87
CA LYS A 64 14.56 -13.49 10.50
C LYS A 64 14.72 -12.10 9.90
N ASN A 65 14.45 -11.05 10.68
CA ASN A 65 14.24 -9.71 10.12
C ASN A 65 15.39 -8.72 10.32
N PHE A 66 16.21 -8.87 11.37
CA PHE A 66 17.11 -7.82 11.81
C PHE A 66 18.56 -8.27 11.83
N ASN A 67 19.46 -7.35 11.53
CA ASN A 67 20.92 -7.53 11.56
C ASN A 67 21.65 -6.43 12.35
N SER A 68 20.92 -5.71 13.22
CA SER A 68 21.46 -4.80 14.23
C SER A 68 20.53 -4.78 15.44
N ILE A 69 21.05 -4.69 16.64
CA ILE A 69 20.28 -4.65 17.90
C ILE A 69 20.62 -3.36 18.64
N THR A 70 19.64 -2.80 19.36
CA THR A 70 19.83 -1.73 20.34
C THR A 70 19.15 -2.14 21.65
N ALA A 71 19.81 -1.96 22.79
CA ALA A 71 19.15 -2.14 24.09
C ALA A 71 18.28 -0.92 24.39
N GLU A 72 16.95 -1.11 24.51
CA GLU A 72 16.00 -0.01 24.71
C GLU A 72 16.32 0.84 25.96
N ASN A 73 16.53 0.16 27.11
CA ASN A 73 16.75 0.81 28.39
C ASN A 73 17.96 0.28 29.19
N ASP A 74 18.39 -0.96 28.93
CA ASP A 74 19.28 -1.68 29.81
C ASP A 74 20.74 -1.19 29.75
N MET A 75 21.11 -0.37 28.75
CA MET A 75 22.42 0.28 28.64
C MET A 75 22.42 1.78 29.02
N LYS A 76 21.31 2.32 29.51
CA LYS A 76 21.23 3.70 30.00
C LYS A 76 21.93 3.82 31.36
N VAL A 77 22.47 5.02 31.66
CA VAL A 77 23.27 5.26 32.86
C VAL A 77 22.58 4.82 34.16
N VAL A 78 21.30 5.18 34.32
CA VAL A 78 20.53 4.81 35.52
C VAL A 78 20.33 3.29 35.66
N SER A 79 20.34 2.56 34.57
CA SER A 79 20.18 1.08 34.56
C SER A 79 21.51 0.40 34.87
N LEU A 80 22.62 0.90 34.28
CA LEU A 80 23.96 0.30 34.43
C LEU A 80 24.64 0.68 35.75
N GLN A 81 24.49 1.95 36.16
CA GLN A 81 25.19 2.50 37.32
C GLN A 81 24.26 3.39 38.15
N PRO A 82 23.28 2.79 38.85
CA PRO A 82 22.29 3.54 39.63
C PRO A 82 22.95 4.35 40.81
N ARG A 83 24.09 3.90 41.30
CA ARG A 83 24.91 4.59 42.35
C ARG A 83 26.38 4.57 41.97
N GLU A 84 27.12 5.50 42.51
CA GLU A 84 28.57 5.56 42.30
C GLU A 84 29.25 4.26 42.73
N GLY A 85 30.03 3.63 41.82
CA GLY A 85 30.73 2.38 42.07
C GLY A 85 29.84 1.12 42.05
N GLU A 86 28.51 1.24 41.99
CA GLU A 86 27.58 0.09 41.90
C GLU A 86 27.14 -0.16 40.47
N TRP A 87 27.51 -1.33 39.92
CA TRP A 87 27.23 -1.70 38.57
C TRP A 87 26.19 -2.83 38.46
N ASN A 88 25.20 -2.65 37.60
CA ASN A 88 24.20 -3.64 37.26
C ASN A 88 24.35 -4.05 35.80
N TRP A 89 25.07 -5.14 35.55
CA TRP A 89 25.38 -5.63 34.20
C TRP A 89 24.41 -6.68 33.69
N GLU A 90 23.56 -7.24 34.53
CA GLU A 90 22.83 -8.48 34.26
C GLU A 90 22.04 -8.45 32.94
N ASN A 91 21.19 -7.47 32.74
CA ASN A 91 20.34 -7.40 31.53
C ASN A 91 21.14 -6.96 30.30
N ALA A 92 22.03 -5.97 30.46
CA ALA A 92 22.89 -5.50 29.39
C ALA A 92 23.80 -6.63 28.88
N ASP A 93 24.37 -7.43 29.78
CA ASP A 93 25.20 -8.59 29.42
C ASP A 93 24.37 -9.67 28.70
N LYS A 94 23.12 -9.96 29.12
CA LYS A 94 22.26 -10.92 28.43
C LYS A 94 21.97 -10.47 26.99
N ILE A 95 21.69 -9.19 26.76
CA ILE A 95 21.48 -8.64 25.41
C ILE A 95 22.77 -8.71 24.59
N ALA A 96 23.90 -8.31 25.18
CA ALA A 96 25.21 -8.36 24.51
C ALA A 96 25.63 -9.81 24.16
N ASN A 97 25.38 -10.78 25.06
CA ASN A 97 25.66 -12.19 24.80
C ASN A 97 24.75 -12.76 23.70
N PHE A 98 23.45 -12.42 23.70
CA PHE A 98 22.57 -12.75 22.58
C PHE A 98 23.13 -12.25 21.25
N CYS A 99 23.65 -11.02 21.22
CA CYS A 99 24.29 -10.44 20.04
C CYS A 99 25.54 -11.22 19.62
N ARG A 100 26.42 -11.57 20.55
CA ARG A 100 27.64 -12.39 20.31
C ARG A 100 27.29 -13.76 19.74
N GLU A 101 26.38 -14.46 20.40
CA GLU A 101 25.99 -15.83 20.03
C GLU A 101 25.33 -15.90 18.62
N ASN A 102 24.68 -14.83 18.19
CA ASN A 102 23.98 -14.76 16.91
C ASN A 102 24.72 -13.96 15.83
N ASN A 103 25.91 -13.43 16.11
CA ASN A 103 26.71 -12.58 15.23
C ASN A 103 25.89 -11.35 14.73
N ILE A 104 25.13 -10.73 15.61
CA ILE A 104 24.38 -9.51 15.32
C ILE A 104 25.06 -8.36 16.06
N PRO A 105 25.58 -7.33 15.37
CA PRO A 105 26.24 -6.20 16.03
C PRO A 105 25.26 -5.42 16.91
N LEU A 106 25.78 -4.91 18.02
CA LEU A 106 25.05 -4.12 18.99
C LEU A 106 25.31 -2.63 18.79
N ARG A 107 24.27 -1.82 18.81
CA ARG A 107 24.31 -0.37 18.83
C ARG A 107 24.16 0.09 20.27
N GLY A 108 25.16 0.78 20.81
CA GLY A 108 25.16 1.24 22.20
C GLY A 108 24.28 2.48 22.39
N HIS A 109 23.32 2.42 23.30
CA HIS A 109 22.39 3.50 23.61
C HIS A 109 22.17 3.58 25.13
N THR A 110 22.56 4.65 25.80
CA THR A 110 23.29 5.86 25.43
C THR A 110 24.25 6.25 26.56
N LEU A 111 25.38 6.85 26.23
CA LEU A 111 26.41 7.19 27.24
C LEU A 111 26.08 8.45 28.05
N CYS A 112 25.41 9.44 27.43
CA CYS A 112 25.03 10.69 28.09
C CYS A 112 23.64 11.17 27.58
N ARG A 113 22.71 11.35 28.51
CA ARG A 113 21.34 11.78 28.20
C ARG A 113 20.81 12.72 29.28
N HIS A 114 19.93 13.67 28.92
CA HIS A 114 19.36 14.65 29.85
C HIS A 114 18.43 14.05 30.92
N SER A 115 17.87 12.87 30.68
CA SER A 115 16.97 12.12 31.57
C SER A 115 17.46 10.67 31.71
N GLN A 116 16.88 9.87 32.60
CA GLN A 116 17.34 8.51 32.90
C GLN A 116 18.87 8.46 33.16
N PHE A 117 19.35 9.50 33.84
CA PHE A 117 20.73 9.72 34.23
C PHE A 117 20.82 9.74 35.77
N ALA A 118 21.83 9.14 36.35
CA ALA A 118 21.88 8.93 37.80
C ALA A 118 22.26 10.23 38.57
N ASP A 119 21.51 10.51 39.63
CA ASP A 119 21.68 11.74 40.42
C ASP A 119 23.05 11.89 41.06
N TRP A 120 23.70 10.77 41.45
CA TRP A 120 25.02 10.75 42.02
C TRP A 120 26.07 11.40 41.13
N MET A 121 25.84 11.46 39.83
CA MET A 121 26.78 12.15 38.93
C MET A 121 26.91 13.66 39.25
N PHE A 122 25.87 14.27 39.80
CA PHE A 122 25.75 15.71 40.00
C PHE A 122 25.84 16.15 41.46
N VAL A 123 25.78 15.22 42.41
CA VAL A 123 25.81 15.57 43.83
C VAL A 123 26.88 14.76 44.60
N ASP A 124 27.42 15.34 45.67
CA ASP A 124 28.29 14.66 46.62
C ASP A 124 27.44 13.86 47.63
N ASP A 125 28.11 13.14 48.54
CA ASP A 125 27.48 12.34 49.61
C ASP A 125 26.61 13.17 50.57
N LYS A 126 26.77 14.50 50.56
CA LYS A 126 25.99 15.43 51.39
C LYS A 126 24.84 16.07 50.63
N GLY A 127 24.68 15.71 49.33
CA GLY A 127 23.64 16.27 48.45
C GLY A 127 23.97 17.66 47.88
N ASN A 128 25.23 18.13 48.02
CA ASN A 128 25.64 19.38 47.38
C ASN A 128 26.00 19.14 45.92
N GLU A 129 25.82 20.13 45.06
CA GLU A 129 26.24 20.07 43.65
C GLU A 129 27.78 19.94 43.56
N VAL A 130 28.25 19.00 42.74
CA VAL A 130 29.67 18.77 42.52
C VAL A 130 30.24 19.86 41.57
N SER A 131 31.61 19.99 41.59
CA SER A 131 32.26 20.85 40.60
C SER A 131 32.18 20.25 39.19
N LYS A 132 32.35 21.09 38.19
CA LYS A 132 32.44 20.69 36.79
C LYS A 132 33.51 19.62 36.55
N GLU A 133 34.66 19.75 37.18
CA GLU A 133 35.79 18.82 37.09
C GLU A 133 35.44 17.45 37.68
N ALA A 134 34.78 17.43 38.85
CA ALA A 134 34.34 16.20 39.48
C ALA A 134 33.26 15.49 38.64
N PHE A 135 32.34 16.24 38.03
CA PHE A 135 31.37 15.69 37.09
C PHE A 135 32.06 15.05 35.86
N TYR A 136 33.06 15.73 35.27
CA TYR A 136 33.79 15.18 34.13
C TYR A 136 34.60 13.93 34.49
N GLU A 137 35.18 13.85 35.66
CA GLU A 137 35.86 12.65 36.12
C GLU A 137 34.88 11.47 36.25
N ARG A 138 33.72 11.67 36.85
CA ARG A 138 32.66 10.67 36.97
C ARG A 138 32.14 10.23 35.63
N LEU A 139 31.83 11.17 34.73
CA LEU A 139 31.34 10.89 33.36
C LEU A 139 32.39 10.11 32.57
N ARG A 140 33.68 10.50 32.62
CA ARG A 140 34.77 9.80 31.96
C ARG A 140 34.91 8.37 32.45
N ASN A 141 34.90 8.17 33.78
CA ASN A 141 34.98 6.84 34.39
C ASN A 141 33.82 5.95 33.99
N HIS A 142 32.60 6.48 33.96
CA HIS A 142 31.40 5.76 33.47
C HIS A 142 31.56 5.35 32.00
N ILE A 143 31.85 6.29 31.13
CA ILE A 143 31.99 6.07 29.68
C ILE A 143 33.09 5.02 29.41
N HIS A 144 34.27 5.19 30.03
CA HIS A 144 35.39 4.24 29.86
C HIS A 144 35.00 2.83 30.30
N THR A 145 34.35 2.70 31.45
CA THR A 145 33.95 1.39 31.98
C THR A 145 32.95 0.69 31.06
N VAL A 146 31.90 1.40 30.60
CA VAL A 146 30.87 0.86 29.74
C VAL A 146 31.39 0.53 28.34
N VAL A 147 32.09 1.46 27.71
CA VAL A 147 32.64 1.27 26.36
C VAL A 147 33.65 0.12 26.33
N ASN A 148 34.59 0.06 27.27
CA ASN A 148 35.58 -1.02 27.34
C ASN A 148 34.95 -2.39 27.58
N ARG A 149 33.81 -2.47 28.30
CA ARG A 149 33.12 -3.74 28.55
C ARG A 149 32.52 -4.34 27.28
N TYR A 150 32.02 -3.52 26.38
CA TYR A 150 31.24 -3.96 25.20
C TYR A 150 31.91 -3.69 23.85
N LYS A 151 33.18 -3.25 23.82
CA LYS A 151 33.88 -2.89 22.57
C LYS A 151 34.09 -4.03 21.58
N ASP A 152 33.89 -5.27 22.01
CA ASP A 152 33.97 -6.45 21.16
C ASP A 152 32.70 -6.68 20.32
N ILE A 153 31.58 -6.10 20.71
CA ILE A 153 30.27 -6.30 20.06
C ILE A 153 29.57 -5.00 19.66
N VAL A 154 29.88 -3.89 20.34
CA VAL A 154 29.28 -2.59 20.02
C VAL A 154 30.07 -1.92 18.90
N TYR A 155 29.44 -1.67 17.77
CA TYR A 155 30.08 -1.03 16.62
C TYR A 155 29.91 0.49 16.59
N CYS A 156 28.91 1.03 17.30
CA CYS A 156 28.67 2.47 17.39
C CYS A 156 27.96 2.84 18.69
N TRP A 157 28.11 4.08 19.14
CA TRP A 157 27.49 4.62 20.34
C TRP A 157 26.68 5.88 20.06
N ASP A 158 25.48 5.97 20.63
CA ASP A 158 24.84 7.26 20.92
C ASP A 158 25.56 7.88 22.09
N VAL A 159 26.52 8.75 21.81
CA VAL A 159 27.36 9.35 22.86
C VAL A 159 26.56 10.36 23.65
N VAL A 160 25.91 11.29 22.95
CA VAL A 160 25.03 12.28 23.58
C VAL A 160 23.66 12.23 22.92
N ASN A 161 22.64 12.11 23.76
CA ASN A 161 21.24 12.01 23.34
C ASN A 161 20.44 13.23 23.80
N GLU A 162 19.75 13.90 22.85
CA GLU A 162 18.74 14.95 23.10
C GLU A 162 19.27 16.18 23.83
N ALA A 163 20.41 16.73 23.42
CA ALA A 163 20.97 17.94 24.00
C ALA A 163 20.41 19.24 23.41
N MET A 164 19.76 19.19 22.23
CA MET A 164 19.14 20.35 21.63
C MET A 164 17.74 20.60 22.18
N ALA A 165 17.39 21.88 22.34
CA ALA A 165 16.03 22.26 22.68
C ALA A 165 15.09 22.15 21.46
N ASP A 166 13.81 21.89 21.72
CA ASP A 166 12.77 21.92 20.69
C ASP A 166 12.37 23.32 20.30
N GLY A 167 11.76 23.45 19.11
CA GLY A 167 11.27 24.63 18.42
C GLY A 167 10.82 25.86 19.21
N ASP A 168 9.81 26.53 18.75
CA ASP A 168 9.40 27.92 19.12
C ASP A 168 8.86 28.12 20.56
N GLY A 169 9.07 27.19 21.46
CA GLY A 169 8.76 27.32 22.89
C GLY A 169 7.27 27.31 23.26
N ARG A 170 6.38 26.84 22.38
CA ARG A 170 4.95 26.73 22.69
C ARG A 170 4.58 25.63 23.68
N GLN A 171 5.48 24.69 23.94
CA GLN A 171 5.16 23.48 24.70
C GLN A 171 5.59 23.49 26.18
N SER A 172 6.54 24.33 26.62
CA SER A 172 6.92 24.46 28.03
C SER A 172 7.85 25.64 28.30
N PRO A 173 7.71 26.35 29.43
CA PRO A 173 8.60 27.48 29.77
C PRO A 173 10.09 27.11 29.85
N TRP A 174 10.42 25.86 30.15
CA TRP A 174 11.82 25.37 30.19
C TRP A 174 12.37 24.91 28.83
N MET A 175 11.52 24.82 27.79
CA MET A 175 11.92 24.49 26.42
C MET A 175 12.15 25.73 25.55
N ARG A 176 12.10 26.94 26.11
CA ARG A 176 12.37 28.18 25.38
C ARG A 176 13.80 28.19 24.85
N THR A 177 13.93 28.40 23.57
CA THR A 177 15.18 28.28 22.82
C THR A 177 15.92 29.59 22.64
N GLU A 178 15.25 30.71 22.80
CA GLU A 178 15.87 32.02 22.59
C GLU A 178 16.41 32.62 23.89
N PRO A 179 17.65 33.04 23.90
CA PRO A 179 18.65 32.99 22.80
C PRO A 179 19.50 31.72 22.76
N ASN A 180 19.18 30.69 23.57
CA ASN A 180 20.01 29.50 23.77
C ASN A 180 19.43 28.28 23.06
N PRO A 181 20.15 27.63 22.08
CA PRO A 181 19.66 26.49 21.35
C PRO A 181 19.70 25.16 22.13
N TYR A 182 20.34 25.13 23.29
CA TYR A 182 20.55 23.91 24.07
C TYR A 182 19.45 23.67 25.11
N ARG A 183 19.12 22.42 25.33
CA ARG A 183 18.24 21.96 26.40
C ARG A 183 18.81 22.36 27.77
N GLN A 184 17.99 22.96 28.63
CA GLN A 184 18.38 23.39 29.99
C GLN A 184 18.45 22.20 30.96
N SER A 185 19.21 21.17 30.59
CA SER A 185 19.49 20.00 31.43
C SER A 185 20.44 20.32 32.59
N ARG A 186 20.54 19.40 33.57
CA ARG A 186 21.56 19.52 34.64
C ARG A 186 22.96 19.59 34.09
N HIS A 187 23.27 18.79 33.05
CA HIS A 187 24.56 18.82 32.34
C HIS A 187 24.85 20.23 31.81
N TYR A 188 23.91 20.82 31.11
CA TYR A 188 24.09 22.15 30.54
C TYR A 188 24.20 23.24 31.60
N LYS A 189 23.43 23.16 32.69
CA LYS A 189 23.51 24.13 33.81
C LYS A 189 24.86 24.08 34.52
N LEU A 190 25.43 22.88 34.67
CA LEU A 190 26.72 22.68 35.32
C LEU A 190 27.91 23.00 34.40
N CYS A 191 27.84 22.63 33.12
CA CYS A 191 29.00 22.60 32.23
C CYS A 191 28.87 23.47 30.96
N GLY A 192 27.70 24.09 30.70
CA GLY A 192 27.45 24.71 29.41
C GLY A 192 27.36 23.62 28.32
N ASP A 193 27.62 23.95 27.06
CA ASP A 193 27.61 23.01 25.93
C ASP A 193 28.89 22.16 25.85
N GLU A 194 29.92 22.46 26.64
CA GLU A 194 31.19 21.75 26.63
C GLU A 194 31.06 20.27 26.98
N PHE A 195 30.08 19.88 27.82
CA PHE A 195 29.87 18.48 28.19
C PHE A 195 29.66 17.56 26.97
N ILE A 196 29.08 18.10 25.88
CA ILE A 196 28.83 17.34 24.68
C ILE A 196 30.16 16.90 24.06
N ALA A 197 31.03 17.84 23.76
CA ALA A 197 32.37 17.55 23.22
C ALA A 197 33.18 16.62 24.15
N LYS A 198 33.15 16.84 25.46
CA LYS A 198 33.86 16.00 26.45
C LYS A 198 33.36 14.56 26.45
N ALA A 199 32.05 14.32 26.33
CA ALA A 199 31.52 12.96 26.25
C ALA A 199 32.04 12.22 24.99
N PHE A 200 32.12 12.90 23.83
CA PHE A 200 32.67 12.34 22.59
C PHE A 200 34.18 12.05 22.73
N GLU A 201 34.97 12.95 23.33
CA GLU A 201 36.38 12.75 23.59
C GLU A 201 36.59 11.50 24.47
N PHE A 202 35.84 11.36 25.58
CA PHE A 202 35.93 10.22 26.48
C PHE A 202 35.52 8.90 25.82
N ALA A 203 34.49 8.92 24.97
CA ALA A 203 34.09 7.72 24.23
C ALA A 203 35.16 7.28 23.23
N HIS A 204 35.77 8.22 22.52
CA HIS A 204 36.85 7.95 21.57
C HIS A 204 38.15 7.47 22.28
N GLU A 205 38.48 8.04 23.44
CA GLU A 205 39.59 7.55 24.27
C GLU A 205 39.42 6.08 24.66
N ALA A 206 38.17 5.66 24.96
CA ALA A 206 37.85 4.31 25.40
C ALA A 206 37.85 3.30 24.24
N ASP A 207 37.33 3.69 23.08
CA ASP A 207 37.34 2.89 21.84
C ASP A 207 37.46 3.79 20.60
N PRO A 208 38.66 3.93 20.02
CA PRO A 208 38.86 4.71 18.80
C PRO A 208 38.24 4.12 17.54
N ASN A 209 37.76 2.86 17.58
CA ASN A 209 37.21 2.16 16.41
C ASN A 209 35.70 2.26 16.34
N ALA A 210 35.01 2.55 17.44
CA ALA A 210 33.57 2.70 17.45
C ALA A 210 33.13 3.99 16.75
N LEU A 211 32.06 3.90 15.99
CA LEU A 211 31.43 5.10 15.42
C LEU A 211 30.67 5.86 16.52
N LEU A 212 30.83 7.17 16.56
CA LEU A 212 30.27 8.02 17.60
C LEU A 212 29.20 8.94 17.02
N PHE A 213 27.98 8.88 17.58
CA PHE A 213 26.79 9.58 17.11
C PHE A 213 26.28 10.62 18.12
N TYR A 214 25.84 11.75 17.60
CA TYR A 214 24.85 12.60 18.26
C TYR A 214 23.46 12.13 17.87
N ASN A 215 22.54 11.87 18.80
CA ASN A 215 21.21 11.33 18.56
C ASN A 215 20.12 12.26 19.08
N ASP A 216 19.09 12.55 18.30
CA ASP A 216 17.98 13.42 18.74
C ASP A 216 16.66 13.11 17.99
N TYR A 217 15.53 13.42 18.66
CA TYR A 217 14.21 13.43 18.06
C TYR A 217 13.91 14.78 17.39
N ASN A 218 12.83 14.85 16.58
CA ASN A 218 12.48 16.02 15.79
C ASN A 218 13.64 16.55 14.92
N ALA A 219 14.59 15.69 14.57
CA ALA A 219 15.77 16.07 13.80
C ALA A 219 15.45 16.50 12.36
N ALA A 220 14.23 16.23 11.86
CA ALA A 220 13.72 16.71 10.58
C ALA A 220 13.05 18.11 10.68
N ASP A 221 12.69 18.58 11.88
CA ASP A 221 12.14 19.94 12.05
C ASP A 221 13.16 20.99 11.61
N PRO A 222 12.80 21.91 10.71
CA PRO A 222 13.76 22.84 10.12
C PRO A 222 14.56 23.65 11.15
N ALA A 223 13.94 24.11 12.22
CA ALA A 223 14.63 24.91 13.25
C ALA A 223 15.57 24.03 14.10
N LYS A 224 15.12 22.85 14.51
CA LYS A 224 15.95 21.93 15.30
C LYS A 224 17.06 21.29 14.46
N ARG A 225 16.77 20.97 13.19
CA ARG A 225 17.75 20.51 12.19
C ARG A 225 18.94 21.48 12.10
N ASP A 226 18.68 22.77 11.95
CA ASP A 226 19.73 23.78 11.82
C ASP A 226 20.54 23.93 13.11
N ARG A 227 19.94 23.78 14.29
CA ARG A 227 20.65 23.76 15.58
C ARG A 227 21.57 22.54 15.72
N ILE A 228 21.07 21.37 15.39
CA ILE A 228 21.86 20.11 15.38
C ILE A 228 23.04 20.26 14.42
N TYR A 229 22.77 20.71 13.19
CA TYR A 229 23.79 20.94 12.18
C TYR A 229 24.90 21.88 12.69
N ASN A 230 24.52 23.05 13.21
CA ASN A 230 25.49 24.04 13.69
C ASN A 230 26.32 23.54 14.88
N MET A 231 25.71 22.80 15.80
CA MET A 231 26.41 22.20 16.93
C MET A 231 27.42 21.14 16.45
N VAL A 232 26.98 20.19 15.64
CA VAL A 232 27.87 19.12 15.14
C VAL A 232 28.97 19.69 14.28
N LYS A 233 28.67 20.68 13.42
CA LYS A 233 29.70 21.36 12.62
C LYS A 233 30.74 22.04 13.50
N LYS A 234 30.30 22.80 14.53
CA LYS A 234 31.22 23.43 15.52
C LYS A 234 32.14 22.42 16.19
N MET A 235 31.60 21.27 16.59
CA MET A 235 32.41 20.20 17.22
C MET A 235 33.42 19.61 16.23
N LYS A 236 33.02 19.30 15.01
CA LYS A 236 33.94 18.76 13.98
C LYS A 236 35.01 19.76 13.58
N ASP A 237 34.68 21.04 13.44
CA ASP A 237 35.63 22.11 13.16
C ASP A 237 36.67 22.24 14.29
N ALA A 238 36.30 21.89 15.54
CA ALA A 238 37.18 21.82 16.71
C ALA A 238 37.94 20.50 16.85
N GLY A 239 37.77 19.55 15.91
CA GLY A 239 38.46 18.24 15.95
C GLY A 239 37.84 17.20 16.89
N VAL A 240 36.60 17.43 17.38
CA VAL A 240 35.87 16.44 18.19
C VAL A 240 35.46 15.26 17.31
N PRO A 241 35.64 14.00 17.73
CA PRO A 241 35.37 12.81 16.91
C PRO A 241 33.87 12.49 16.79
N VAL A 242 33.14 13.29 16.05
CA VAL A 242 31.73 13.03 15.70
C VAL A 242 31.68 12.36 14.33
N HIS A 243 31.25 11.11 14.26
CA HIS A 243 31.20 10.33 13.03
C HIS A 243 29.86 10.43 12.34
N GLY A 244 28.76 10.49 13.09
CA GLY A 244 27.43 10.47 12.52
C GLY A 244 26.37 11.21 13.34
N ILE A 245 25.21 11.36 12.71
CA ILE A 245 23.99 11.89 13.34
C ILE A 245 22.93 10.79 13.34
N GLY A 246 22.34 10.57 14.54
CA GLY A 246 21.16 9.74 14.73
C GLY A 246 19.90 10.59 14.66
N MET A 247 19.04 10.28 13.71
CA MET A 247 17.66 10.80 13.63
C MET A 247 16.77 9.75 14.29
N GLN A 248 16.16 10.06 15.44
CA GLN A 248 15.35 9.05 16.16
C GLN A 248 14.21 8.50 15.30
N GLY A 249 13.47 9.36 14.59
CA GLY A 249 12.40 8.91 13.69
C GLY A 249 11.10 8.59 14.41
N HIS A 250 10.81 9.19 15.56
CA HIS A 250 9.52 9.14 16.23
C HIS A 250 8.51 10.04 15.50
N TYR A 251 7.83 9.46 14.51
CA TYR A 251 6.96 10.18 13.60
C TYR A 251 5.47 9.85 13.86
N ASN A 252 4.60 10.51 13.09
CA ASN A 252 3.20 10.12 12.96
C ASN A 252 2.76 10.16 11.49
N ILE A 253 1.58 9.66 11.19
CA ILE A 253 1.08 9.57 9.81
C ILE A 253 0.88 10.94 9.13
N TYR A 254 0.89 12.03 9.89
CA TYR A 254 0.70 13.41 9.39
C TYR A 254 1.99 14.23 9.36
N GLY A 255 3.05 13.78 10.01
CA GLY A 255 4.29 14.54 10.08
C GLY A 255 5.49 13.76 10.62
N PRO A 256 6.71 14.30 10.41
CA PRO A 256 7.05 15.45 9.56
C PRO A 256 6.79 15.19 8.07
N SER A 257 6.85 16.23 7.23
CA SER A 257 6.72 16.07 5.77
C SER A 257 7.87 15.23 5.18
N ASN A 258 7.65 14.63 4.03
CA ASN A 258 8.69 13.86 3.33
C ASN A 258 9.85 14.77 2.91
N GLU A 259 9.51 16.00 2.50
CA GLU A 259 10.45 17.06 2.12
C GLU A 259 11.36 17.46 3.29
N ASP A 260 10.81 17.61 4.50
CA ASP A 260 11.59 17.94 5.69
C ASP A 260 12.54 16.80 6.10
N ILE A 261 12.07 15.56 5.99
CA ILE A 261 12.93 14.37 6.26
C ILE A 261 14.09 14.33 5.27
N GLU A 262 13.81 14.46 3.98
CA GLU A 262 14.85 14.43 2.94
C GLU A 262 15.80 15.61 3.06
N ALA A 263 15.28 16.83 3.30
CA ALA A 263 16.09 18.01 3.52
C ALA A 263 17.03 17.87 4.74
N ALA A 264 16.59 17.16 5.79
CA ALA A 264 17.43 16.89 6.94
C ALA A 264 18.58 15.93 6.61
N ILE A 265 18.30 14.85 5.86
CA ILE A 265 19.34 13.92 5.41
C ILE A 265 20.38 14.65 4.55
N VAL A 266 19.92 15.44 3.56
CA VAL A 266 20.80 16.22 2.69
C VAL A 266 21.65 17.21 3.50
N LYS A 267 21.02 17.96 4.41
CA LYS A 267 21.73 18.92 5.25
C LYS A 267 22.81 18.28 6.14
N TYR A 268 22.47 17.18 6.79
CA TYR A 268 23.43 16.49 7.66
C TYR A 268 24.57 15.82 6.87
N SER A 269 24.30 15.35 5.64
CA SER A 269 25.34 14.76 4.77
C SER A 269 26.44 15.76 4.36
N GLU A 270 26.23 17.06 4.53
CA GLU A 270 27.28 18.09 4.33
C GLU A 270 28.39 17.99 5.38
N ILE A 271 28.11 17.42 6.56
CA ILE A 271 29.04 17.43 7.70
C ILE A 271 29.34 16.06 8.29
N VAL A 272 28.55 15.01 7.97
CA VAL A 272 28.81 13.64 8.43
C VAL A 272 28.65 12.66 7.27
N ASP A 273 29.44 11.57 7.30
CA ASP A 273 29.41 10.52 6.29
C ASP A 273 28.37 9.44 6.60
N VAL A 274 27.81 9.42 7.82
CA VAL A 274 26.91 8.38 8.31
C VAL A 274 25.71 9.00 9.03
N ILE A 275 24.52 8.61 8.60
CA ILE A 275 23.24 8.92 9.27
C ILE A 275 22.56 7.58 9.62
N HIS A 276 22.09 7.47 10.85
CA HIS A 276 21.24 6.37 11.29
C HIS A 276 19.84 6.89 11.63
N PHE A 277 18.80 6.14 11.22
CA PHE A 277 17.47 6.27 11.78
C PHE A 277 17.39 5.32 12.98
N THR A 278 17.43 5.88 14.20
CA THR A 278 17.85 5.14 15.38
C THR A 278 16.71 4.56 16.21
N GLU A 279 15.52 5.14 16.12
CA GLU A 279 14.38 4.85 17.00
C GLU A 279 13.04 4.92 16.24
N LEU A 280 13.01 4.36 15.02
CA LEU A 280 11.89 4.52 14.12
C LEU A 280 10.60 3.88 14.65
N ASP A 281 9.61 4.70 14.82
CA ASP A 281 8.20 4.34 14.98
C ASP A 281 7.30 5.41 14.32
N ILE A 282 6.15 5.00 13.78
CA ILE A 282 5.19 5.91 13.15
C ILE A 282 3.81 5.67 13.74
N ARG A 283 3.37 6.52 14.66
CA ARG A 283 2.05 6.39 15.30
C ARG A 283 0.93 6.89 14.38
N ILE A 284 -0.26 6.34 14.58
CA ILE A 284 -1.47 6.72 13.80
C ILE A 284 -2.23 7.92 14.39
N ASN A 285 -1.93 8.35 15.60
CA ASN A 285 -2.61 9.45 16.29
C ASN A 285 -1.89 10.78 16.08
N GLU A 286 -2.66 11.86 15.91
CA GLU A 286 -2.16 13.20 15.58
C GLU A 286 -1.36 13.86 16.70
N GLU A 287 -1.81 13.75 17.91
CA GLU A 287 -1.26 14.56 18.99
C GLU A 287 -0.45 13.74 20.01
N MET A 288 0.79 14.15 20.15
CA MET A 288 1.33 14.30 21.49
C MET A 288 0.90 15.69 22.00
N GLY A 289 -0.34 15.85 22.40
CA GLY A 289 -0.76 17.00 23.19
C GLY A 289 0.12 17.11 24.42
N GLY A 290 0.59 18.27 24.74
CA GLY A 290 1.59 18.62 25.74
C GLY A 290 1.60 17.80 27.03
N GLY A 291 2.25 16.67 26.96
CA GLY A 291 2.31 15.59 27.93
C GLY A 291 1.83 14.31 27.28
N LEU A 292 2.62 13.27 27.37
CA LEU A 292 2.38 11.91 26.87
C LEU A 292 0.98 11.40 27.29
N GLN A 293 -0.06 11.83 26.60
CA GLN A 293 -1.39 11.25 26.74
C GLN A 293 -1.46 9.99 25.87
N PHE A 294 -0.99 8.90 26.46
CA PHE A 294 -1.26 7.58 25.95
C PHE A 294 -2.79 7.35 26.02
N SER A 295 -3.44 7.16 24.90
CA SER A 295 -4.86 6.81 24.90
C SER A 295 -5.06 5.45 25.58
N ARG A 296 -5.46 5.45 26.84
CA ARG A 296 -5.91 4.26 27.59
C ARG A 296 -7.34 3.93 27.20
N GLY A 297 -7.63 3.84 25.90
CA GLY A 297 -8.95 3.47 25.40
C GLY A 297 -9.08 1.97 25.16
N LYS A 298 -10.32 1.48 25.07
CA LYS A 298 -10.60 0.11 24.58
C LYS A 298 -10.06 -0.04 23.16
N GLU A 299 -9.44 -1.20 22.87
CA GLU A 299 -9.00 -1.55 21.52
C GLU A 299 -10.18 -1.44 20.54
N ALA A 300 -10.11 -0.47 19.65
CA ALA A 300 -10.96 -0.38 18.47
C ALA A 300 -10.15 -0.78 17.23
N PRO A 301 -10.74 -1.47 16.25
CA PRO A 301 -10.04 -1.76 15.01
C PRO A 301 -9.63 -0.46 14.32
N VAL A 302 -8.38 -0.40 13.88
CA VAL A 302 -7.85 0.76 13.15
C VAL A 302 -8.60 0.90 11.82
N PRO A 303 -9.22 2.07 11.51
CA PRO A 303 -9.92 2.28 10.25
C PRO A 303 -9.02 2.02 9.03
N ALA A 304 -9.61 1.51 7.94
CA ALA A 304 -8.86 1.14 6.74
C ALA A 304 -8.07 2.33 6.14
N TYR A 305 -8.68 3.52 6.11
CA TYR A 305 -7.99 4.72 5.59
C TYR A 305 -6.78 5.11 6.43
N ILE A 306 -6.84 4.96 7.77
CA ILE A 306 -5.70 5.19 8.66
C ILE A 306 -4.58 4.17 8.40
N GLN A 307 -4.94 2.90 8.16
CA GLN A 307 -3.96 1.89 7.78
C GLN A 307 -3.29 2.23 6.45
N THR A 308 -4.04 2.80 5.48
CA THR A 308 -3.49 3.26 4.20
C THR A 308 -2.51 4.42 4.41
N LEU A 309 -2.86 5.43 5.22
CA LEU A 309 -1.95 6.53 5.57
C LEU A 309 -0.67 6.01 6.25
N HIS A 310 -0.81 5.06 7.15
CA HIS A 310 0.33 4.45 7.86
C HIS A 310 1.26 3.69 6.90
N GLN A 311 0.70 2.91 5.98
CA GLN A 311 1.46 2.21 4.95
C GLN A 311 2.18 3.19 4.01
N ALA A 312 1.48 4.22 3.54
CA ALA A 312 2.05 5.24 2.66
C ALA A 312 3.20 5.99 3.33
N LYS A 313 3.03 6.40 4.60
CA LYS A 313 4.10 7.09 5.34
C LYS A 313 5.37 6.25 5.48
N TYR A 314 5.22 4.96 5.77
CA TYR A 314 6.37 4.05 5.79
C TYR A 314 6.97 3.82 4.39
N ALA A 315 6.14 3.65 3.36
CA ALA A 315 6.61 3.47 1.98
C ALA A 315 7.45 4.66 1.51
N ASP A 316 6.94 5.87 1.71
CA ASP A 316 7.62 7.13 1.36
C ASP A 316 8.93 7.29 2.11
N LEU A 317 8.90 7.08 3.43
CA LEU A 317 10.12 7.14 4.24
C LEU A 317 11.18 6.16 3.71
N PHE A 318 10.83 4.90 3.53
CA PHE A 318 11.79 3.90 3.07
C PHE A 318 12.28 4.17 1.64
N LYS A 319 11.44 4.77 0.77
CA LYS A 319 11.85 5.25 -0.56
C LYS A 319 12.92 6.34 -0.44
N ILE A 320 12.73 7.33 0.44
CA ILE A 320 13.72 8.36 0.73
C ILE A 320 15.02 7.73 1.24
N LEU A 321 14.93 6.82 2.22
CA LEU A 321 16.12 6.19 2.80
C LEU A 321 16.92 5.39 1.77
N ARG A 322 16.26 4.67 0.85
CA ARG A 322 16.94 3.94 -0.23
C ARG A 322 17.65 4.87 -1.21
N ARG A 323 17.06 6.03 -1.55
CA ARG A 323 17.70 7.05 -2.40
C ARG A 323 18.99 7.59 -1.77
N HIS A 324 19.02 7.67 -0.43
CA HIS A 324 20.16 8.20 0.32
C HIS A 324 21.03 7.11 0.97
N LYS A 325 21.07 5.89 0.42
CA LYS A 325 21.84 4.75 0.95
C LYS A 325 23.34 5.00 1.09
N ASP A 326 23.86 5.98 0.38
CA ASP A 326 25.28 6.33 0.45
C ASP A 326 25.66 6.97 1.78
N VAL A 327 24.70 7.60 2.47
CA VAL A 327 24.88 8.21 3.78
C VAL A 327 24.01 7.56 4.86
N VAL A 328 22.82 7.05 4.55
CA VAL A 328 21.97 6.29 5.48
C VAL A 328 22.48 4.86 5.59
N LYS A 329 22.99 4.46 6.75
CA LYS A 329 23.64 3.14 6.94
C LYS A 329 22.88 2.21 7.88
N ASN A 330 21.93 2.71 8.66
CA ASN A 330 21.12 1.90 9.58
C ASN A 330 19.72 2.50 9.73
N VAL A 331 18.73 1.61 9.85
CA VAL A 331 17.35 1.94 10.22
C VAL A 331 16.91 0.99 11.32
N THR A 332 16.76 1.49 12.53
CA THR A 332 16.37 0.72 13.72
C THR A 332 14.94 1.05 14.12
N PHE A 333 14.06 0.04 14.15
CA PHE A 333 12.72 0.17 14.72
C PHE A 333 12.78 0.22 16.25
N TRP A 334 12.02 1.15 16.86
CA TRP A 334 12.00 1.29 18.30
C TRP A 334 10.96 0.38 18.94
N ASN A 335 11.42 -0.79 19.34
CA ASN A 335 10.74 -1.99 19.79
C ASN A 335 10.37 -3.00 18.68
N LEU A 336 10.13 -4.25 19.10
CA LEU A 336 9.89 -5.38 18.21
C LEU A 336 8.45 -5.39 17.68
N SER A 337 7.47 -5.01 18.50
CA SER A 337 6.05 -5.08 18.19
C SER A 337 5.27 -3.94 18.85
N ASP A 338 4.03 -3.73 18.40
CA ASP A 338 3.11 -2.78 19.04
C ASP A 338 2.90 -3.06 20.54
N LYS A 339 3.03 -4.33 20.96
CA LYS A 339 2.93 -4.72 22.37
C LYS A 339 4.06 -4.15 23.22
N ASP A 340 5.27 -4.14 22.65
CA ASP A 340 6.48 -3.70 23.36
C ASP A 340 6.65 -2.18 23.33
N SER A 341 5.94 -1.52 22.39
CA SER A 341 6.13 -0.10 22.11
C SER A 341 5.89 0.78 23.35
N TRP A 342 6.83 1.69 23.59
CA TRP A 342 6.74 2.74 24.61
C TRP A 342 5.53 3.67 24.39
N LEU A 343 5.02 3.76 23.14
CA LEU A 343 3.81 4.50 22.78
C LEU A 343 2.53 3.76 23.16
N GLY A 344 2.61 2.45 23.41
CA GLY A 344 1.47 1.57 23.64
C GLY A 344 0.81 1.08 22.34
N ALA A 345 0.24 -0.13 22.39
CA ALA A 345 -0.30 -0.84 21.24
C ALA A 345 -1.41 -0.08 20.49
N ASN A 346 -2.18 0.76 21.16
CA ASN A 346 -3.26 1.55 20.56
C ASN A 346 -2.77 2.65 19.59
N ASN A 347 -1.48 2.96 19.61
CA ASN A 347 -0.85 3.88 18.67
C ASN A 347 -0.41 3.20 17.37
N TYR A 348 -0.46 1.86 17.33
CA TYR A 348 -0.22 1.04 16.14
C TYR A 348 1.10 1.35 15.40
N PRO A 349 2.22 1.62 16.10
CA PRO A 349 3.36 2.32 15.50
C PRO A 349 4.30 1.45 14.66
N LEU A 350 4.33 0.12 14.85
CA LEU A 350 5.38 -0.76 14.35
C LEU A 350 4.89 -1.74 13.26
N PRO A 351 5.79 -2.39 12.52
CA PRO A 351 5.42 -3.37 11.49
C PRO A 351 4.78 -4.66 12.00
N PHE A 352 4.99 -5.02 13.27
CA PHE A 352 4.40 -6.18 13.92
C PHE A 352 3.36 -5.76 14.96
N ASP A 353 2.24 -6.45 14.97
CA ASP A 353 1.14 -6.17 15.89
C ASP A 353 1.44 -6.64 17.34
N LYS A 354 0.47 -6.47 18.23
CA LYS A 354 0.57 -6.89 19.63
C LYS A 354 0.77 -8.40 19.84
N ASP A 355 0.46 -9.21 18.84
CA ASP A 355 0.63 -10.65 18.83
C ASP A 355 1.86 -11.10 18.02
N TYR A 356 2.79 -10.17 17.72
CA TYR A 356 4.00 -10.33 16.94
C TYR A 356 3.77 -10.80 15.49
N LYS A 357 2.56 -10.55 14.95
CA LYS A 357 2.23 -10.90 13.57
C LYS A 357 2.50 -9.71 12.64
N PRO A 358 2.96 -9.99 11.40
CA PRO A 358 3.21 -8.92 10.44
C PRO A 358 1.91 -8.22 10.03
N LYS A 359 1.88 -6.89 10.16
CA LYS A 359 0.83 -6.01 9.66
C LYS A 359 0.97 -5.77 8.14
N ALA A 360 0.00 -5.10 7.54
CA ALA A 360 0.08 -4.72 6.12
C ALA A 360 1.35 -3.90 5.81
N VAL A 361 1.72 -2.98 6.71
CA VAL A 361 2.93 -2.15 6.60
C VAL A 361 4.22 -2.99 6.52
N TYR A 362 4.28 -4.15 7.15
CA TYR A 362 5.42 -5.06 7.02
C TYR A 362 5.66 -5.44 5.54
N ARG A 363 4.58 -5.79 4.84
CA ARG A 363 4.64 -6.14 3.42
C ARG A 363 4.94 -4.94 2.54
N THR A 364 4.38 -3.77 2.88
CA THR A 364 4.65 -2.50 2.17
C THR A 364 6.12 -2.13 2.20
N ILE A 365 6.77 -2.22 3.37
CA ILE A 365 8.20 -1.95 3.51
C ILE A 365 9.04 -2.97 2.73
N LYS A 366 8.62 -4.24 2.72
CA LYS A 366 9.38 -5.32 2.10
C LYS A 366 9.24 -5.39 0.58
N ASN A 367 8.05 -5.11 0.07
CA ASN A 367 7.70 -5.26 -1.34
C ASN A 367 7.69 -3.88 -2.03
N PHE A 368 8.83 -3.45 -2.51
CA PHE A 368 8.99 -2.22 -3.29
C PHE A 368 9.61 -2.53 -4.65
N ASP A 369 9.38 -1.64 -5.61
CA ASP A 369 10.07 -1.68 -6.91
C ASP A 369 11.24 -0.68 -6.90
N PRO A 370 12.50 -1.14 -6.93
CA PRO A 370 13.66 -0.26 -6.95
C PRO A 370 13.70 0.69 -8.14
N ALA A 371 13.06 0.34 -9.26
CA ALA A 371 13.01 1.18 -10.44
C ALA A 371 12.24 2.49 -10.20
N LEU A 372 11.31 2.48 -9.23
CA LEU A 372 10.51 3.65 -8.88
C LEU A 372 11.20 4.62 -7.91
N ASP A 373 12.31 4.21 -7.28
CA ASP A 373 13.01 5.06 -6.30
C ASP A 373 13.55 6.35 -6.94
N ASN A 374 14.06 6.25 -8.17
CA ASN A 374 14.65 7.37 -8.92
C ASN A 374 13.91 7.61 -10.26
N ALA A 375 12.66 7.18 -10.37
CA ALA A 375 11.88 7.37 -11.58
C ALA A 375 11.68 8.89 -11.87
N VAL A 376 12.01 9.30 -13.08
CA VAL A 376 11.76 10.66 -13.55
C VAL A 376 10.38 10.70 -14.21
N ILE A 377 9.45 11.39 -13.57
CA ILE A 377 8.10 11.58 -14.10
C ILE A 377 8.14 12.73 -15.10
N LYS A 378 7.66 12.47 -16.33
CA LYS A 378 7.52 13.51 -17.35
C LYS A 378 6.37 14.44 -17.01
N GLU A 379 6.59 15.74 -17.16
CA GLU A 379 5.59 16.80 -16.89
C GLU A 379 4.70 17.08 -18.12
N ASP A 380 4.40 16.07 -18.93
CA ASP A 380 3.52 16.15 -20.09
C ASP A 380 2.07 15.73 -19.79
N PHE A 381 1.60 16.06 -18.57
CA PHE A 381 0.27 15.75 -18.12
C PHE A 381 -0.81 16.47 -18.91
N VAL A 382 -1.86 15.72 -19.28
CA VAL A 382 -3.06 16.23 -19.95
C VAL A 382 -4.32 15.81 -19.20
N PRO A 383 -5.43 16.58 -19.29
CA PRO A 383 -6.68 16.18 -18.68
C PRO A 383 -7.18 14.83 -19.20
N SER A 384 -7.59 13.94 -18.28
CA SER A 384 -8.15 12.63 -18.67
C SER A 384 -9.41 12.81 -19.52
N VAL A 385 -9.59 11.95 -20.51
CA VAL A 385 -10.79 11.93 -21.39
C VAL A 385 -12.08 11.61 -20.62
N MET A 386 -11.95 11.11 -19.40
CA MET A 386 -13.07 10.81 -18.51
C MET A 386 -13.46 11.99 -17.60
N ASN A 387 -12.85 13.16 -17.77
CA ASN A 387 -13.20 14.34 -16.98
C ASN A 387 -14.58 14.91 -17.34
N GLN A 388 -15.19 15.57 -16.37
CA GLN A 388 -16.35 16.45 -16.61
C GLN A 388 -15.95 17.56 -17.58
N PRO A 389 -16.88 18.09 -18.37
CA PRO A 389 -16.59 19.22 -19.25
C PRO A 389 -15.92 20.36 -18.48
N GLN A 390 -14.79 20.86 -18.99
CA GLN A 390 -13.98 21.95 -18.40
C GLN A 390 -13.20 21.57 -17.12
N ALA A 391 -13.28 20.36 -16.61
CA ALA A 391 -12.44 19.92 -15.51
C ALA A 391 -11.03 19.60 -16.01
N GLU A 392 -10.03 20.17 -15.35
CA GLU A 392 -8.63 19.98 -15.67
C GLU A 392 -8.10 18.66 -15.06
N TYR A 393 -8.59 18.29 -13.88
CA TYR A 393 -8.15 17.08 -13.15
C TYR A 393 -9.27 16.05 -13.04
N PRO A 394 -8.90 14.74 -12.92
CA PRO A 394 -7.55 14.18 -12.94
C PRO A 394 -6.85 14.31 -14.29
N MET A 395 -5.52 14.24 -14.25
CA MET A 395 -4.66 14.25 -15.45
C MET A 395 -3.92 12.91 -15.56
N ASP A 396 -3.52 12.55 -16.78
CA ASP A 396 -2.59 11.46 -17.05
C ASP A 396 -1.44 11.94 -17.94
N ASN A 397 -0.29 11.21 -17.94
CA ASN A 397 0.86 11.55 -18.76
C ASN A 397 1.27 10.40 -19.71
N SER A 398 2.20 10.66 -20.60
CA SER A 398 2.67 9.69 -21.61
C SER A 398 3.32 8.43 -21.02
N GLN A 399 3.63 8.42 -19.73
CA GLN A 399 4.19 7.25 -19.03
C GLN A 399 3.11 6.45 -18.27
N GLY A 400 1.84 6.91 -18.24
CA GLY A 400 0.76 6.28 -17.50
C GLY A 400 0.61 6.71 -16.04
N TYR A 401 1.35 7.73 -15.57
CA TYR A 401 1.09 8.30 -14.26
C TYR A 401 -0.19 9.12 -14.26
N ALA A 402 -0.97 9.02 -13.18
CA ALA A 402 -2.13 9.86 -12.97
C ALA A 402 -1.86 10.90 -11.86
N ARG A 403 -2.32 12.13 -12.08
CA ARG A 403 -2.19 13.25 -11.14
C ARG A 403 -3.55 13.78 -10.73
N PHE A 404 -3.74 13.97 -9.44
CA PHE A 404 -4.98 14.39 -8.83
C PHE A 404 -4.82 15.75 -8.13
N ARG A 405 -5.89 16.54 -8.12
CA ARG A 405 -6.02 17.80 -7.39
C ARG A 405 -7.39 17.86 -6.75
N VAL A 406 -7.45 18.06 -5.43
CA VAL A 406 -8.68 18.08 -4.66
C VAL A 406 -8.70 19.30 -3.73
N GLU A 407 -9.77 20.10 -3.80
CA GLU A 407 -9.97 21.24 -2.89
C GLU A 407 -10.72 20.77 -1.64
N ALA A 408 -9.99 20.55 -0.55
CA ALA A 408 -10.53 20.15 0.74
C ALA A 408 -9.76 20.80 1.89
N PRO A 409 -9.89 22.14 2.07
CA PRO A 409 -9.03 22.91 2.98
C PRO A 409 -9.18 22.53 4.45
N GLN A 410 -10.32 21.95 4.85
CA GLN A 410 -10.58 21.50 6.23
C GLN A 410 -10.17 20.04 6.47
N ALA A 411 -9.89 19.27 5.42
CA ALA A 411 -9.51 17.87 5.54
C ALA A 411 -8.13 17.69 6.19
N GLN A 412 -7.98 16.59 6.91
CA GLN A 412 -6.71 16.13 7.49
C GLN A 412 -6.05 15.06 6.62
N SER A 413 -6.84 14.37 5.78
CA SER A 413 -6.36 13.35 4.86
C SER A 413 -7.21 13.29 3.60
N VAL A 414 -6.57 13.09 2.45
CA VAL A 414 -7.21 12.80 1.17
C VAL A 414 -6.47 11.67 0.50
N ILE A 415 -7.19 10.62 0.15
CA ILE A 415 -6.66 9.42 -0.52
C ILE A 415 -7.43 9.20 -1.80
N VAL A 416 -6.75 8.96 -2.91
CA VAL A 416 -7.32 8.42 -4.13
C VAL A 416 -7.28 6.92 -4.05
N SER A 417 -8.42 6.28 -3.86
CA SER A 417 -8.53 4.82 -3.73
C SER A 417 -9.02 4.20 -5.03
N LEU A 418 -8.32 3.20 -5.54
CA LEU A 418 -8.65 2.52 -6.78
C LEU A 418 -9.55 1.31 -6.53
N GLY A 419 -10.62 1.19 -7.30
CA GLY A 419 -11.40 -0.02 -7.51
C GLY A 419 -12.10 -0.64 -6.30
N LEU A 420 -12.29 -1.93 -6.40
CA LEU A 420 -13.03 -2.78 -5.46
C LEU A 420 -12.46 -2.72 -4.03
N GLY A 421 -13.30 -2.34 -3.08
CA GLY A 421 -12.97 -2.34 -1.67
C GLY A 421 -12.20 -1.10 -1.20
N GLY A 422 -11.70 -0.25 -2.08
CA GLY A 422 -11.05 1.03 -1.76
C GLY A 422 -9.90 0.95 -0.76
N GLN A 423 -9.24 -0.20 -0.67
CA GLN A 423 -8.09 -0.40 0.21
C GLN A 423 -6.79 -0.11 -0.54
N GLY A 424 -5.95 0.72 0.05
CA GLY A 424 -4.76 1.26 -0.59
C GLY A 424 -5.10 2.45 -1.49
N GLY A 425 -4.10 3.02 -2.11
CA GLY A 425 -4.24 4.13 -3.04
C GLY A 425 -3.22 5.23 -2.82
N THR A 426 -3.29 6.25 -3.66
CA THR A 426 -2.39 7.40 -3.61
C THR A 426 -2.83 8.37 -2.52
N VAL A 427 -1.96 8.63 -1.55
CA VAL A 427 -2.17 9.66 -0.54
C VAL A 427 -1.78 11.01 -1.13
N LEU A 428 -2.68 11.99 -1.03
CA LEU A 428 -2.42 13.35 -1.49
C LEU A 428 -1.78 14.19 -0.37
N HIS A 429 -1.02 15.20 -0.76
CA HIS A 429 -0.36 16.15 0.14
C HIS A 429 -1.00 17.52 0.02
N LYS A 430 -1.21 18.18 1.16
CA LYS A 430 -1.87 19.47 1.26
C LYS A 430 -0.88 20.61 1.07
N ASP A 431 -1.15 21.52 0.16
CA ASP A 431 -0.36 22.74 0.00
C ASP A 431 -0.77 23.84 1.00
N GLU A 432 -0.07 24.96 0.98
CA GLU A 432 -0.32 26.13 1.85
C GLU A 432 -1.69 26.79 1.63
N ASN A 433 -2.33 26.55 0.48
CA ASN A 433 -3.66 27.07 0.13
C ASN A 433 -4.79 26.11 0.53
N GLY A 434 -4.47 24.95 1.09
CA GLY A 434 -5.44 23.92 1.47
C GLY A 434 -5.89 23.04 0.33
N VAL A 435 -5.17 23.03 -0.78
CA VAL A 435 -5.41 22.17 -1.93
C VAL A 435 -4.55 20.91 -1.79
N TRP A 436 -5.15 19.77 -2.07
CA TRP A 436 -4.49 18.48 -2.01
C TRP A 436 -4.02 18.01 -3.39
N TRP A 437 -2.78 17.60 -3.48
CA TRP A 437 -2.11 17.18 -4.70
C TRP A 437 -1.45 15.83 -4.54
N GLY A 438 -1.44 15.04 -5.61
CA GLY A 438 -0.66 13.80 -5.65
C GLY A 438 -0.62 13.21 -7.04
N THR A 439 0.48 12.50 -7.29
CA THR A 439 0.70 11.68 -8.49
C THR A 439 0.82 10.25 -8.02
N THR A 440 0.34 9.28 -8.79
CA THR A 440 0.47 7.85 -8.46
C THR A 440 1.93 7.46 -8.27
N ASP A 441 2.21 6.52 -7.37
CA ASP A 441 3.58 6.09 -7.02
C ASP A 441 4.30 5.42 -8.21
N GLY A 442 3.52 4.84 -9.13
CA GLY A 442 3.97 4.23 -10.36
C GLY A 442 2.97 4.42 -11.48
N PRO A 443 3.33 4.04 -12.73
CA PRO A 443 2.41 4.08 -13.84
C PRO A 443 1.24 3.11 -13.61
N MET A 444 0.04 3.57 -13.92
CA MET A 444 -1.16 2.74 -13.95
C MET A 444 -1.18 1.89 -15.22
N ASP A 445 -1.92 0.79 -15.18
CA ASP A 445 -2.18 -0.01 -16.37
C ASP A 445 -3.03 0.77 -17.39
N GLU A 446 -2.88 0.44 -18.68
CA GLU A 446 -3.65 1.05 -19.75
C GLU A 446 -5.16 0.74 -19.63
N GLY A 447 -6.00 1.70 -19.99
CA GLY A 447 -7.43 1.56 -20.06
C GLY A 447 -8.18 2.21 -18.91
N PHE A 448 -9.43 1.78 -18.71
CA PHE A 448 -10.36 2.36 -17.74
C PHE A 448 -10.13 1.82 -16.33
N HIS A 449 -10.10 2.75 -15.37
CA HIS A 449 -10.05 2.42 -13.93
C HIS A 449 -11.14 3.16 -13.15
N TYR A 450 -11.79 2.44 -12.24
CA TYR A 450 -12.62 3.06 -11.21
C TYR A 450 -11.75 3.65 -10.10
N TYR A 451 -12.18 4.77 -9.57
CA TYR A 451 -11.61 5.32 -8.34
C TYR A 451 -12.63 6.13 -7.54
N HIS A 452 -12.32 6.40 -6.29
CA HIS A 452 -13.01 7.36 -5.44
C HIS A 452 -12.03 8.10 -4.55
N LEU A 453 -12.50 9.18 -3.93
CA LEU A 453 -11.76 9.90 -2.91
C LEU A 453 -12.19 9.41 -1.53
N THR A 454 -11.23 9.21 -0.65
CA THR A 454 -11.48 9.02 0.79
C THR A 454 -10.96 10.24 1.52
N ILE A 455 -11.88 11.09 2.00
CA ILE A 455 -11.58 12.34 2.71
C ILE A 455 -11.93 12.13 4.18
N ASP A 456 -10.92 12.11 5.06
CA ASP A 456 -11.07 11.84 6.49
C ASP A 456 -11.93 10.60 6.81
N GLY A 457 -11.78 9.57 5.98
CA GLY A 457 -12.55 8.32 6.09
C GLY A 457 -13.91 8.34 5.39
N GLY A 458 -14.40 9.48 4.93
CA GLY A 458 -15.61 9.60 4.13
C GLY A 458 -15.34 9.31 2.64
N VAL A 459 -16.10 8.37 2.05
CA VAL A 459 -15.95 7.99 0.65
C VAL A 459 -16.84 8.86 -0.24
N VAL A 460 -16.23 9.58 -1.17
CA VAL A 460 -16.91 10.51 -2.10
C VAL A 460 -16.37 10.33 -3.52
N ASN A 461 -17.15 10.75 -4.52
CA ASN A 461 -16.68 10.79 -5.89
C ASN A 461 -15.90 12.08 -6.14
N ASP A 462 -14.95 12.01 -7.09
CA ASP A 462 -14.25 13.20 -7.57
C ASP A 462 -15.20 14.04 -8.44
N PRO A 463 -15.43 15.32 -8.07
CA PRO A 463 -16.30 16.17 -8.87
C PRO A 463 -15.73 16.52 -10.25
N GLY A 464 -14.45 16.34 -10.47
CA GLY A 464 -13.77 16.54 -11.76
C GLY A 464 -13.97 15.42 -12.76
N ALA A 465 -14.36 14.22 -12.31
CA ALA A 465 -14.50 13.04 -13.16
C ALA A 465 -15.96 12.69 -13.49
N LYS A 466 -16.18 12.01 -14.61
CA LYS A 466 -17.43 11.33 -14.88
C LYS A 466 -17.59 10.12 -13.98
N ASN A 467 -18.85 9.76 -13.70
CA ASN A 467 -19.17 8.65 -12.81
C ASN A 467 -19.69 7.45 -13.60
N TYR A 468 -19.29 6.27 -13.14
CA TYR A 468 -19.64 4.96 -13.70
C TYR A 468 -20.11 4.03 -12.60
N TYR A 469 -21.08 3.17 -12.86
CA TYR A 469 -21.52 2.21 -11.87
C TYR A 469 -20.55 1.03 -11.79
N GLY A 470 -19.97 0.86 -10.60
CA GLY A 470 -19.04 -0.23 -10.30
C GLY A 470 -18.90 -0.37 -8.79
N SER A 471 -18.43 -1.52 -8.30
CA SER A 471 -18.29 -1.81 -6.87
C SER A 471 -19.60 -1.60 -6.06
N VAL A 472 -20.78 -1.85 -6.70
CA VAL A 472 -22.14 -1.66 -6.12
C VAL A 472 -22.44 -0.19 -5.78
N ARG A 473 -21.76 0.76 -6.45
CA ARG A 473 -21.99 2.21 -6.29
C ARG A 473 -21.57 2.96 -7.54
N TRP A 474 -21.89 4.25 -7.59
CA TRP A 474 -21.27 5.16 -8.54
C TRP A 474 -19.83 5.46 -8.10
N GLU A 475 -18.88 5.24 -8.99
CA GLU A 475 -17.45 5.51 -8.84
C GLU A 475 -17.01 6.56 -9.88
N SER A 476 -15.98 7.33 -9.57
CA SER A 476 -15.28 8.14 -10.55
C SER A 476 -14.51 7.26 -11.52
N GLY A 477 -14.34 7.69 -12.76
CA GLY A 477 -13.56 6.98 -13.77
C GLY A 477 -12.35 7.78 -14.24
N ILE A 478 -11.25 7.09 -14.52
CA ILE A 478 -10.10 7.61 -15.24
C ILE A 478 -9.73 6.65 -16.36
N GLU A 479 -9.32 7.17 -17.51
CA GLU A 479 -8.79 6.38 -18.63
C GLU A 479 -7.33 6.69 -18.79
N ILE A 480 -6.48 5.66 -18.72
CA ILE A 480 -5.08 5.74 -19.10
C ILE A 480 -4.99 5.32 -20.57
N PRO A 481 -4.54 6.18 -21.49
CA PRO A 481 -4.56 5.89 -22.91
C PRO A 481 -3.79 4.61 -23.25
N ALA A 482 -4.47 3.65 -23.89
CA ALA A 482 -3.82 2.43 -24.35
C ALA A 482 -3.07 2.67 -25.66
N HIS A 483 -1.95 1.97 -25.86
CA HIS A 483 -1.19 2.06 -27.10
C HIS A 483 -1.97 1.60 -28.33
N ASP A 484 -3.00 0.78 -28.15
CA ASP A 484 -3.88 0.21 -29.17
C ASP A 484 -5.31 0.77 -29.16
N LEU A 485 -5.53 1.93 -28.55
CA LEU A 485 -6.85 2.53 -28.29
C LEU A 485 -7.74 2.71 -29.56
N ASP A 486 -7.16 2.68 -30.75
CA ASP A 486 -7.85 2.91 -32.03
C ASP A 486 -9.07 1.97 -32.27
N PHE A 487 -9.01 0.73 -31.76
CA PHE A 487 -10.07 -0.26 -32.00
C PHE A 487 -11.38 0.05 -31.24
N TYR A 488 -11.35 0.91 -30.22
CA TYR A 488 -12.53 1.29 -29.43
C TYR A 488 -12.82 2.81 -29.43
N GLN A 489 -12.11 3.59 -30.23
CA GLN A 489 -12.41 5.01 -30.41
C GLN A 489 -13.56 5.25 -31.36
N VAL A 490 -14.25 6.38 -31.16
CA VAL A 490 -15.25 6.88 -32.14
C VAL A 490 -14.50 7.33 -33.40
N LYS A 491 -14.91 6.77 -34.57
CA LYS A 491 -14.35 7.12 -35.88
C LYS A 491 -15.47 7.78 -36.71
N ASN A 492 -15.22 9.00 -37.18
CA ASN A 492 -16.22 9.79 -37.91
C ASN A 492 -16.63 9.20 -39.26
N ASP A 493 -15.80 8.36 -39.84
CA ASP A 493 -15.98 7.70 -41.15
C ASP A 493 -16.56 6.27 -41.03
N VAL A 494 -16.84 5.81 -39.82
CA VAL A 494 -17.44 4.51 -39.53
C VAL A 494 -18.92 4.67 -39.23
N PRO A 495 -19.81 3.89 -39.88
CA PRO A 495 -21.22 3.86 -39.51
C PRO A 495 -21.42 3.32 -38.09
N HIS A 496 -22.16 4.04 -37.26
CA HIS A 496 -22.43 3.64 -35.89
C HIS A 496 -23.78 2.96 -35.72
N GLY A 497 -23.78 1.90 -34.91
CA GLY A 497 -24.98 1.26 -34.40
C GLY A 497 -25.69 2.08 -33.32
N GLN A 498 -26.71 1.50 -32.73
CA GLN A 498 -27.48 2.13 -31.65
C GLN A 498 -27.45 1.28 -30.39
N VAL A 499 -27.34 1.90 -29.22
CA VAL A 499 -27.57 1.24 -27.94
C VAL A 499 -28.94 1.70 -27.43
N VAL A 500 -29.92 0.78 -27.40
CA VAL A 500 -31.28 1.08 -26.97
C VAL A 500 -31.58 0.47 -25.62
N GLN A 501 -32.22 1.24 -24.76
CA GLN A 501 -32.70 0.75 -23.47
C GLN A 501 -34.05 0.08 -23.63
N VAL A 502 -34.21 -1.09 -23.02
CA VAL A 502 -35.48 -1.80 -22.94
C VAL A 502 -35.86 -2.11 -21.50
N LEU A 503 -37.17 -2.15 -21.26
CA LEU A 503 -37.74 -2.64 -20.00
C LEU A 503 -38.49 -3.93 -20.30
N PHE A 504 -38.19 -4.99 -19.58
CA PHE A 504 -38.85 -6.29 -19.77
C PHE A 504 -39.43 -6.80 -18.45
N PRO A 505 -40.58 -7.47 -18.51
CA PRO A 505 -41.18 -8.09 -17.33
C PRO A 505 -40.33 -9.28 -16.88
N SER A 506 -40.10 -9.40 -15.58
CA SER A 506 -39.42 -10.52 -14.94
C SER A 506 -40.34 -11.13 -13.86
N PRO A 507 -41.21 -12.04 -14.23
CA PRO A 507 -42.12 -12.70 -13.31
C PRO A 507 -41.41 -13.43 -12.15
N SER A 508 -40.28 -14.06 -12.44
CA SER A 508 -39.50 -14.79 -11.41
C SER A 508 -38.99 -13.89 -10.28
N THR A 509 -38.75 -12.62 -10.58
CA THR A 509 -38.30 -11.62 -9.59
C THR A 509 -39.42 -10.66 -9.19
N ASN A 510 -40.65 -10.86 -9.69
CA ASN A 510 -41.77 -9.97 -9.47
C ASN A 510 -41.46 -8.49 -9.74
N SER A 511 -40.72 -8.21 -10.81
CA SER A 511 -40.25 -6.87 -11.15
C SER A 511 -40.21 -6.62 -12.65
N THR A 512 -40.03 -5.35 -13.02
CA THR A 512 -39.61 -4.97 -14.38
C THR A 512 -38.11 -4.70 -14.35
N LYS A 513 -37.38 -5.37 -15.25
CA LYS A 513 -35.93 -5.23 -15.37
C LYS A 513 -35.55 -4.40 -16.58
N ARG A 514 -34.35 -3.83 -16.54
CA ARG A 514 -33.76 -3.05 -17.61
C ARG A 514 -32.69 -3.89 -18.32
N ALA A 515 -32.57 -3.73 -19.62
CA ALA A 515 -31.44 -4.20 -20.42
C ALA A 515 -31.06 -3.16 -21.47
N PHE A 516 -29.83 -3.19 -21.94
CA PHE A 516 -29.36 -2.43 -23.09
C PHE A 516 -29.09 -3.36 -24.26
N VAL A 517 -29.52 -2.93 -25.45
CA VAL A 517 -29.39 -3.73 -26.67
C VAL A 517 -28.62 -2.90 -27.69
N TYR A 518 -27.42 -3.35 -28.05
CA TYR A 518 -26.71 -2.81 -29.20
C TYR A 518 -27.25 -3.41 -30.49
N LEU A 519 -27.65 -2.55 -31.41
CA LEU A 519 -28.13 -2.85 -32.74
C LEU A 519 -27.06 -2.43 -33.75
N PRO A 520 -26.50 -3.35 -34.56
CA PRO A 520 -25.44 -3.01 -35.51
C PRO A 520 -25.91 -2.00 -36.57
N PRO A 521 -25.01 -1.25 -37.24
CA PRO A 521 -25.38 -0.23 -38.24
C PRO A 521 -26.30 -0.74 -39.33
N GLN A 522 -26.22 -2.02 -39.67
CA GLN A 522 -27.06 -2.67 -40.68
C GLN A 522 -28.47 -3.05 -40.21
N TYR A 523 -28.78 -2.83 -38.91
CA TYR A 523 -30.09 -3.16 -38.37
C TYR A 523 -31.17 -2.20 -38.89
N ASN A 524 -32.11 -2.74 -39.67
CA ASN A 524 -33.18 -1.96 -40.31
C ASN A 524 -34.58 -2.46 -39.97
N GLY A 525 -34.73 -3.34 -38.97
CA GLY A 525 -36.00 -3.93 -38.57
C GLY A 525 -36.56 -5.00 -39.52
N LYS A 526 -35.84 -5.37 -40.59
CA LYS A 526 -36.22 -6.40 -41.55
C LYS A 526 -35.30 -7.61 -41.53
N LYS A 527 -33.99 -7.42 -41.65
CA LYS A 527 -32.99 -8.47 -41.60
C LYS A 527 -32.88 -9.01 -40.18
N LYS A 528 -32.73 -10.33 -40.04
CA LYS A 528 -32.50 -10.99 -38.77
C LYS A 528 -30.99 -11.12 -38.49
N PHE A 529 -30.62 -11.01 -37.22
CA PHE A 529 -29.24 -11.06 -36.76
C PHE A 529 -29.04 -12.11 -35.66
N PRO A 530 -27.86 -12.69 -35.53
CA PRO A 530 -27.44 -13.45 -34.36
C PRO A 530 -27.36 -12.56 -33.12
N VAL A 531 -27.32 -13.16 -31.93
CA VAL A 531 -27.35 -12.43 -30.66
C VAL A 531 -26.25 -12.91 -29.72
N LEU A 532 -25.47 -11.98 -29.22
CA LEU A 532 -24.55 -12.17 -28.08
C LEU A 532 -25.21 -11.63 -26.81
N TYR A 533 -25.40 -12.45 -25.79
CA TYR A 533 -25.74 -12.04 -24.43
C TYR A 533 -24.45 -11.82 -23.66
N LEU A 534 -24.16 -10.56 -23.28
CA LEU A 534 -22.86 -10.13 -22.75
C LEU A 534 -22.99 -9.58 -21.33
N GLN A 535 -22.45 -10.31 -20.36
CA GLN A 535 -22.65 -10.06 -18.96
C GLN A 535 -21.50 -9.24 -18.35
N HIS A 536 -21.86 -8.34 -17.42
CA HIS A 536 -20.94 -7.52 -16.63
C HIS A 536 -20.33 -8.30 -15.45
N GLY A 537 -19.39 -7.68 -14.73
CA GLY A 537 -18.75 -8.22 -13.56
C GLY A 537 -19.49 -7.92 -12.26
N TRP A 538 -18.91 -8.43 -11.15
CA TRP A 538 -19.46 -8.17 -9.82
C TRP A 538 -19.48 -6.68 -9.49
N GLY A 539 -20.59 -6.22 -8.94
CA GLY A 539 -20.76 -4.84 -8.50
C GLY A 539 -21.00 -3.81 -9.62
N GLU A 540 -21.01 -4.26 -10.87
CA GLU A 540 -21.35 -3.45 -12.03
C GLU A 540 -22.83 -3.58 -12.37
N ASP A 541 -23.28 -2.95 -13.47
CA ASP A 541 -24.63 -3.08 -13.98
C ASP A 541 -24.66 -3.24 -15.52
N GLU A 542 -25.85 -3.26 -16.10
CA GLU A 542 -26.07 -3.43 -17.51
C GLU A 542 -25.51 -2.31 -18.39
N THR A 543 -24.99 -1.22 -17.81
CA THR A 543 -24.32 -0.12 -18.53
C THR A 543 -22.84 -0.36 -18.77
N ALA A 544 -22.21 -1.27 -18.02
CA ALA A 544 -20.77 -1.42 -17.97
C ALA A 544 -20.13 -1.70 -19.33
N TRP A 545 -20.71 -2.60 -20.12
CA TRP A 545 -20.13 -2.97 -21.39
C TRP A 545 -20.20 -1.89 -22.48
N HIS A 546 -21.23 -1.04 -22.50
CA HIS A 546 -21.29 0.03 -23.51
C HIS A 546 -20.64 1.32 -23.04
N ASN A 547 -20.56 1.58 -21.72
CA ASN A 547 -19.87 2.76 -21.16
C ASN A 547 -18.37 2.50 -20.97
N GLN A 548 -17.99 1.65 -20.01
CA GLN A 548 -16.60 1.37 -19.70
C GLN A 548 -15.97 0.42 -20.73
N GLY A 549 -16.73 -0.56 -21.20
CA GLY A 549 -16.28 -1.60 -22.13
C GLY A 549 -16.23 -1.14 -23.59
N HIS A 550 -16.90 -0.06 -23.97
CA HIS A 550 -17.01 0.44 -25.36
C HIS A 550 -17.42 -0.63 -26.38
N ALA A 551 -18.22 -1.63 -25.96
CA ALA A 551 -18.56 -2.77 -26.80
C ALA A 551 -19.24 -2.37 -28.12
N ASN A 552 -20.08 -1.33 -28.12
CA ASN A 552 -20.70 -0.76 -29.30
C ASN A 552 -19.67 -0.20 -30.30
N LEU A 553 -18.66 0.54 -29.82
CA LEU A 553 -17.63 1.14 -30.68
C LEU A 553 -16.67 0.08 -31.22
N ILE A 554 -16.31 -0.90 -30.42
CA ILE A 554 -15.52 -2.06 -30.85
C ILE A 554 -16.24 -2.76 -32.01
N MET A 555 -17.52 -3.03 -31.85
CA MET A 555 -18.31 -3.70 -32.88
C MET A 555 -18.46 -2.85 -34.14
N ASP A 556 -18.74 -1.55 -34.02
CA ASP A 556 -18.87 -0.64 -35.16
C ASP A 556 -17.59 -0.64 -36.00
N ASN A 557 -16.43 -0.48 -35.35
CA ASN A 557 -15.14 -0.48 -36.01
C ASN A 557 -14.84 -1.83 -36.68
N MET A 558 -15.06 -2.95 -35.97
CA MET A 558 -14.81 -4.28 -36.54
C MET A 558 -15.72 -4.64 -37.69
N ILE A 559 -16.98 -4.27 -37.62
CA ILE A 559 -17.95 -4.50 -38.72
C ILE A 559 -17.55 -3.68 -39.95
N ALA A 560 -17.16 -2.42 -39.79
CA ALA A 560 -16.69 -1.55 -40.85
C ALA A 560 -15.41 -2.09 -41.54
N GLU A 561 -14.52 -2.67 -40.72
CA GLU A 561 -13.31 -3.31 -41.20
C GLU A 561 -13.52 -4.73 -41.80
N GLY A 562 -14.75 -5.26 -41.75
CA GLY A 562 -15.07 -6.62 -42.23
C GLY A 562 -14.43 -7.74 -41.39
N LYS A 563 -14.06 -7.46 -40.14
CA LYS A 563 -13.41 -8.42 -39.25
C LYS A 563 -14.37 -9.38 -38.56
N CYS A 564 -15.64 -9.01 -38.44
CA CYS A 564 -16.68 -9.86 -37.83
C CYS A 564 -18.01 -9.72 -38.52
N GLU A 565 -18.89 -10.71 -38.35
CA GLU A 565 -20.29 -10.62 -38.78
C GLU A 565 -21.03 -9.62 -37.88
N PRO A 566 -22.00 -8.86 -38.45
CA PRO A 566 -22.89 -8.02 -37.65
C PRO A 566 -23.82 -8.86 -36.76
N PHE A 567 -23.86 -8.56 -35.46
CA PHE A 567 -24.80 -9.19 -34.52
C PHE A 567 -25.33 -8.21 -33.49
N ILE A 568 -26.41 -8.56 -32.82
CA ILE A 568 -27.02 -7.85 -31.71
C ILE A 568 -26.26 -8.20 -30.43
N ILE A 569 -25.99 -7.23 -29.53
CA ILE A 569 -25.51 -7.51 -28.18
C ILE A 569 -26.59 -7.13 -27.17
N VAL A 570 -26.89 -8.04 -26.24
CA VAL A 570 -27.82 -7.81 -25.14
C VAL A 570 -27.03 -7.78 -23.84
N MET A 571 -27.11 -6.66 -23.12
CA MET A 571 -26.42 -6.40 -21.84
C MET A 571 -27.48 -6.24 -20.75
N THR A 572 -27.47 -7.09 -19.73
CA THR A 572 -28.48 -7.07 -18.67
C THR A 572 -27.85 -7.19 -17.30
N TYR A 573 -28.61 -6.83 -16.27
CA TYR A 573 -28.16 -6.92 -14.89
C TYR A 573 -28.17 -8.38 -14.39
N GLY A 574 -26.98 -8.90 -14.09
CA GLY A 574 -26.78 -10.30 -13.71
C GLY A 574 -26.99 -10.60 -12.22
N MET A 575 -27.02 -9.58 -11.38
CA MET A 575 -27.14 -9.74 -9.94
C MET A 575 -28.61 -9.69 -9.52
N THR A 576 -29.18 -10.84 -9.17
CA THR A 576 -30.63 -10.98 -8.86
C THR A 576 -30.96 -10.91 -7.37
N ASN A 577 -29.96 -10.97 -6.49
CA ASN A 577 -30.11 -10.87 -5.04
C ASN A 577 -29.44 -9.60 -4.51
N ASP A 578 -29.80 -9.23 -3.27
CA ASP A 578 -29.25 -8.05 -2.59
C ASP A 578 -27.73 -8.15 -2.44
N VAL A 579 -27.00 -7.29 -3.15
CA VAL A 579 -25.56 -7.16 -3.06
C VAL A 579 -25.22 -5.81 -2.44
N LYS A 580 -24.29 -5.81 -1.50
CA LYS A 580 -23.86 -4.61 -0.78
C LYS A 580 -22.42 -4.26 -1.11
N PHE A 581 -22.13 -2.97 -1.13
CA PHE A 581 -20.76 -2.47 -1.29
C PHE A 581 -19.78 -3.19 -0.32
N GLY A 582 -18.66 -3.65 -0.86
CA GLY A 582 -17.63 -4.36 -0.09
C GLY A 582 -17.92 -5.81 0.24
N GLY A 583 -19.04 -6.38 -0.22
CA GLY A 583 -19.44 -7.76 0.08
C GLY A 583 -19.68 -8.63 -1.15
N LEU A 584 -18.95 -9.76 -1.28
CA LEU A 584 -19.20 -10.82 -2.26
C LEU A 584 -20.11 -11.93 -1.73
N GLY A 585 -20.52 -11.83 -0.45
CA GLY A 585 -21.31 -12.87 0.21
C GLY A 585 -22.77 -12.88 -0.24
N GLY A 586 -23.31 -14.07 -0.49
CA GLY A 586 -24.72 -14.26 -0.83
C GLY A 586 -25.07 -14.23 -2.30
N PHE A 587 -24.06 -14.13 -3.19
CA PHE A 587 -24.30 -14.18 -4.64
C PHE A 587 -24.76 -15.57 -5.07
N ASN A 588 -25.84 -15.64 -5.88
CA ASN A 588 -26.44 -16.88 -6.37
C ASN A 588 -26.74 -16.78 -7.88
N PHE A 589 -26.11 -17.62 -8.68
CA PHE A 589 -26.29 -17.66 -10.14
C PHE A 589 -27.67 -18.20 -10.57
N LYS A 590 -28.30 -19.03 -9.75
CA LYS A 590 -29.47 -19.80 -10.16
C LYS A 590 -30.67 -18.92 -10.52
N ASP A 591 -30.87 -17.86 -9.76
CA ASP A 591 -32.02 -16.96 -10.00
C ASP A 591 -31.82 -16.18 -11.30
N PHE A 592 -30.58 -15.85 -11.67
CA PHE A 592 -30.28 -15.18 -12.94
C PHE A 592 -30.46 -16.09 -14.16
N GLU A 593 -30.25 -17.40 -14.06
CA GLU A 593 -30.51 -18.35 -15.13
C GLU A 593 -31.95 -18.22 -15.66
N THR A 594 -32.91 -18.21 -14.75
CA THR A 594 -34.34 -18.05 -15.09
C THR A 594 -34.62 -16.70 -15.76
N VAL A 595 -34.09 -15.62 -15.19
CA VAL A 595 -34.25 -14.26 -15.74
C VAL A 595 -33.69 -14.17 -17.16
N LEU A 596 -32.50 -14.72 -17.39
CA LEU A 596 -31.86 -14.65 -18.70
C LEU A 596 -32.54 -15.55 -19.73
N VAL A 597 -32.72 -16.84 -19.41
CA VAL A 597 -33.08 -17.86 -20.39
C VAL A 597 -34.59 -17.93 -20.63
N ASP A 598 -35.36 -17.87 -19.54
CA ASP A 598 -36.81 -18.09 -19.64
C ASP A 598 -37.62 -16.78 -19.81
N GLU A 599 -37.02 -15.62 -19.53
CA GLU A 599 -37.68 -14.32 -19.58
C GLU A 599 -37.08 -13.38 -20.63
N LEU A 600 -35.76 -13.07 -20.54
CA LEU A 600 -35.11 -12.08 -21.42
C LEU A 600 -34.89 -12.61 -22.83
N VAL A 601 -34.41 -13.85 -23.02
CA VAL A 601 -34.20 -14.41 -24.39
C VAL A 601 -35.49 -14.43 -25.19
N PRO A 602 -36.65 -14.94 -24.69
CA PRO A 602 -37.92 -14.85 -25.40
C PRO A 602 -38.36 -13.41 -25.65
N TYR A 603 -38.16 -12.49 -24.71
CA TYR A 603 -38.52 -11.08 -24.90
C TYR A 603 -37.72 -10.45 -26.06
N ILE A 604 -36.39 -10.70 -26.12
CA ILE A 604 -35.56 -10.20 -27.21
C ILE A 604 -35.97 -10.79 -28.57
N ASP A 605 -36.24 -12.09 -28.64
CA ASP A 605 -36.66 -12.74 -29.86
C ASP A 605 -38.02 -12.22 -30.36
N ALA A 606 -38.92 -11.83 -29.45
CA ALA A 606 -40.22 -11.26 -29.78
C ALA A 606 -40.17 -9.81 -30.27
N ASN A 607 -39.23 -9.01 -29.73
CA ASN A 607 -39.20 -7.56 -29.96
C ASN A 607 -38.11 -7.10 -30.95
N PHE A 608 -37.11 -7.94 -31.24
CA PHE A 608 -36.03 -7.64 -32.19
C PHE A 608 -35.94 -8.66 -33.31
N LYS A 609 -35.33 -8.30 -34.41
CA LYS A 609 -35.13 -9.21 -35.55
C LYS A 609 -33.94 -10.13 -35.31
N THR A 610 -34.17 -11.17 -34.53
CA THR A 610 -33.17 -12.17 -34.17
C THR A 610 -33.28 -13.45 -34.96
N ILE A 611 -32.18 -14.18 -35.10
CA ILE A 611 -32.18 -15.58 -35.56
C ILE A 611 -32.31 -16.45 -34.30
N ALA A 612 -33.56 -16.81 -33.97
CA ALA A 612 -33.91 -17.52 -32.73
C ALA A 612 -33.50 -19.01 -32.78
N LYS A 613 -32.19 -19.28 -32.91
CA LYS A 613 -31.61 -20.62 -32.94
C LYS A 613 -30.37 -20.69 -32.05
N LYS A 614 -30.11 -21.85 -31.44
CA LYS A 614 -28.92 -22.12 -30.62
C LYS A 614 -27.63 -21.66 -31.30
N ASP A 615 -27.41 -22.08 -32.55
CA ASP A 615 -26.19 -21.81 -33.32
C ASP A 615 -26.02 -20.31 -33.68
N SER A 616 -27.04 -19.49 -33.45
CA SER A 616 -27.04 -18.02 -33.65
C SER A 616 -27.16 -17.27 -32.33
N ARG A 617 -26.97 -17.94 -31.20
CA ARG A 617 -26.87 -17.32 -29.88
C ARG A 617 -25.51 -17.61 -29.24
N ALA A 618 -24.91 -16.58 -28.69
CA ALA A 618 -23.70 -16.64 -27.86
C ALA A 618 -23.99 -16.11 -26.45
N MET A 619 -23.32 -16.62 -25.48
CA MET A 619 -23.27 -16.05 -24.14
C MET A 619 -21.79 -15.84 -23.73
N ALA A 620 -21.49 -14.66 -23.25
CA ALA A 620 -20.16 -14.32 -22.73
C ALA A 620 -20.29 -13.34 -21.56
N GLY A 621 -19.22 -13.25 -20.76
CA GLY A 621 -19.19 -12.28 -19.68
C GLY A 621 -17.81 -12.14 -19.07
N LEU A 622 -17.59 -11.00 -18.42
CA LEU A 622 -16.37 -10.68 -17.70
C LEU A 622 -16.50 -11.08 -16.23
N SER A 623 -15.41 -11.60 -15.64
CA SER A 623 -15.33 -11.91 -14.20
C SER A 623 -16.54 -12.76 -13.73
N MET A 624 -17.39 -12.22 -12.84
CA MET A 624 -18.66 -12.83 -12.42
C MET A 624 -19.53 -13.24 -13.61
N GLY A 625 -19.67 -12.39 -14.62
CA GLY A 625 -20.44 -12.69 -15.84
C GLY A 625 -19.87 -13.88 -16.61
N GLY A 626 -18.56 -14.14 -16.54
CA GLY A 626 -17.95 -15.36 -17.02
C GLY A 626 -18.35 -16.59 -16.20
N MET A 627 -18.42 -16.47 -14.87
CA MET A 627 -18.93 -17.53 -14.01
C MET A 627 -20.40 -17.84 -14.28
N GLU A 628 -21.23 -16.82 -14.47
CA GLU A 628 -22.64 -16.95 -14.90
C GLU A 628 -22.72 -17.67 -16.25
N THR A 629 -21.92 -17.24 -17.21
CA THR A 629 -21.84 -17.86 -18.53
C THR A 629 -21.53 -19.34 -18.42
N ARG A 630 -20.51 -19.70 -17.62
CA ARG A 630 -20.17 -21.13 -17.41
C ARG A 630 -21.33 -21.89 -16.79
N ALA A 631 -21.91 -21.39 -15.71
CA ALA A 631 -22.98 -22.07 -15.00
C ALA A 631 -24.23 -22.26 -15.91
N ILE A 632 -24.67 -21.22 -16.62
CA ILE A 632 -25.87 -21.24 -17.43
C ILE A 632 -25.70 -22.11 -18.70
N THR A 633 -24.56 -22.02 -19.38
CA THR A 633 -24.31 -22.83 -20.59
C THR A 633 -24.17 -24.33 -20.27
N LEU A 634 -23.72 -24.69 -19.07
CA LEU A 634 -23.71 -26.08 -18.61
C LEU A 634 -25.08 -26.57 -18.16
N ALA A 635 -25.90 -25.73 -17.55
CA ALA A 635 -27.27 -26.07 -17.12
C ALA A 635 -28.25 -26.11 -18.30
N ARG A 636 -28.10 -25.22 -19.30
CA ARG A 636 -28.99 -25.00 -20.43
C ARG A 636 -28.25 -25.11 -21.78
N PRO A 637 -27.63 -26.26 -22.09
CA PRO A 637 -26.78 -26.44 -23.27
C PRO A 637 -27.52 -26.34 -24.60
N GLU A 638 -28.85 -26.37 -24.57
CA GLU A 638 -29.73 -26.23 -25.77
C GLU A 638 -29.92 -24.79 -26.22
N VAL A 639 -29.52 -23.78 -25.42
CA VAL A 639 -29.84 -22.38 -25.66
C VAL A 639 -28.77 -21.65 -26.47
N PHE A 640 -27.52 -21.87 -26.17
CA PHE A 640 -26.36 -21.15 -26.71
C PHE A 640 -25.42 -22.08 -27.49
N GLY A 641 -24.90 -21.62 -28.64
CA GLY A 641 -23.91 -22.33 -29.44
C GLY A 641 -22.47 -21.89 -29.21
N TYR A 642 -22.26 -20.68 -28.68
CA TYR A 642 -20.94 -20.09 -28.41
C TYR A 642 -20.84 -19.60 -26.96
N TYR A 643 -19.68 -19.83 -26.34
CA TYR A 643 -19.43 -19.50 -24.94
C TYR A 643 -18.15 -18.65 -24.81
N GLY A 644 -18.19 -17.59 -23.99
CA GLY A 644 -17.04 -16.73 -23.72
C GLY A 644 -16.82 -16.50 -22.23
N LEU A 645 -15.68 -16.93 -21.68
CA LEU A 645 -15.28 -16.66 -20.30
C LEU A 645 -14.12 -15.67 -20.29
N LEU A 646 -14.41 -14.41 -19.90
CA LEU A 646 -13.42 -13.33 -19.85
C LEU A 646 -13.02 -13.11 -18.41
N SER A 647 -11.84 -13.56 -18.00
CA SER A 647 -11.39 -13.61 -16.59
C SER A 647 -12.40 -14.29 -15.65
N GLY A 648 -13.19 -15.26 -16.16
CA GLY A 648 -14.34 -15.87 -15.47
C GLY A 648 -14.24 -17.38 -15.26
N GLY A 649 -13.02 -17.94 -15.35
CA GLY A 649 -12.78 -19.36 -15.18
C GLY A 649 -12.54 -20.11 -16.49
N THR A 650 -12.72 -21.43 -16.47
CA THR A 650 -12.46 -22.33 -17.61
C THR A 650 -13.53 -23.39 -17.74
N TYR A 651 -13.57 -24.07 -18.90
CA TYR A 651 -14.22 -25.37 -19.07
C TYR A 651 -13.17 -26.46 -19.13
N SER A 652 -13.55 -27.66 -18.68
CA SER A 652 -12.82 -28.89 -18.95
C SER A 652 -13.49 -29.68 -20.08
N PRO A 653 -12.82 -30.66 -20.73
CA PRO A 653 -13.45 -31.55 -21.71
C PRO A 653 -14.66 -32.28 -21.15
N GLU A 654 -14.65 -32.65 -19.87
CA GLU A 654 -15.75 -33.34 -19.20
C GLU A 654 -17.00 -32.48 -19.01
N ASP A 655 -16.83 -31.16 -18.97
CA ASP A 655 -17.94 -30.20 -18.95
C ASP A 655 -18.72 -30.23 -20.29
N ILE A 656 -18.07 -30.54 -21.41
CA ILE A 656 -18.64 -30.50 -22.75
C ILE A 656 -19.04 -31.90 -23.18
N LYS A 657 -20.26 -32.29 -22.83
CA LYS A 657 -20.81 -33.65 -23.08
C LYS A 657 -20.81 -34.07 -24.56
N ASP A 658 -21.09 -33.11 -25.43
CA ASP A 658 -21.11 -33.31 -26.88
C ASP A 658 -20.43 -32.12 -27.58
N PRO A 659 -19.15 -32.25 -27.96
CA PRO A 659 -18.41 -31.20 -28.65
C PRO A 659 -19.04 -30.72 -29.95
N SER A 660 -19.83 -31.57 -30.66
CA SER A 660 -20.49 -31.19 -31.91
C SER A 660 -21.60 -30.17 -31.71
N GLN A 661 -22.14 -30.05 -30.51
CA GLN A 661 -23.20 -29.12 -30.13
C GLN A 661 -22.66 -27.73 -29.71
N VAL A 662 -21.37 -27.57 -29.57
CA VAL A 662 -20.72 -26.30 -29.21
C VAL A 662 -19.95 -25.79 -30.42
N LYS A 663 -20.34 -24.63 -30.93
CA LYS A 663 -19.73 -24.01 -32.12
C LYS A 663 -18.41 -23.32 -31.82
N GLY A 664 -18.24 -22.82 -30.60
CA GLY A 664 -17.00 -22.21 -30.17
C GLY A 664 -16.95 -21.87 -28.69
N ILE A 665 -15.77 -21.98 -28.11
CA ILE A 665 -15.46 -21.56 -26.76
C ILE A 665 -14.27 -20.56 -26.80
N PHE A 666 -14.47 -19.40 -26.20
CA PHE A 666 -13.42 -18.40 -26.01
C PHE A 666 -13.09 -18.27 -24.53
N LEU A 667 -11.80 -18.39 -24.20
CA LEU A 667 -11.29 -18.26 -22.84
C LEU A 667 -10.23 -17.16 -22.81
N SER A 668 -10.35 -16.18 -21.93
CA SER A 668 -9.34 -15.13 -21.82
C SER A 668 -9.12 -14.64 -20.39
N CYS A 669 -7.98 -13.98 -20.18
CA CYS A 669 -7.67 -13.20 -18.99
C CYS A 669 -6.60 -12.15 -19.30
N GLY A 670 -6.29 -11.29 -18.33
CA GLY A 670 -5.11 -10.41 -18.38
C GLY A 670 -3.81 -11.18 -18.26
N GLY A 671 -2.78 -10.68 -18.91
CA GLY A 671 -1.43 -11.27 -18.83
C GLY A 671 -0.86 -11.27 -17.40
N LYS A 672 -1.31 -10.33 -16.56
CA LYS A 672 -0.96 -10.23 -15.14
C LYS A 672 -1.82 -11.12 -14.23
N GLU A 673 -2.85 -11.79 -14.73
CA GLU A 673 -3.74 -12.69 -13.97
C GLU A 673 -3.24 -14.14 -13.92
N GLY A 674 -2.04 -14.45 -14.39
CA GLY A 674 -1.51 -15.81 -14.47
C GLY A 674 -2.16 -16.64 -15.58
N PRO A 675 -1.94 -16.31 -16.87
CA PRO A 675 -2.69 -16.81 -18.01
C PRO A 675 -2.48 -18.30 -18.34
N ASP A 676 -1.47 -18.95 -17.77
CA ASP A 676 -1.10 -20.35 -18.11
C ASP A 676 -2.27 -21.32 -18.00
N MET A 677 -3.08 -21.17 -16.95
CA MET A 677 -4.25 -22.06 -16.74
C MET A 677 -5.30 -21.88 -17.86
N ILE A 678 -5.55 -20.63 -18.26
CA ILE A 678 -6.50 -20.28 -19.32
C ILE A 678 -6.03 -20.83 -20.67
N MET A 679 -4.76 -20.60 -21.00
CA MET A 679 -4.16 -21.06 -22.25
C MET A 679 -4.13 -22.59 -22.33
N LYS A 680 -3.73 -23.26 -21.25
CA LYS A 680 -3.74 -24.70 -21.16
C LYS A 680 -5.16 -25.30 -21.27
N ALA A 681 -6.16 -24.69 -20.65
CA ALA A 681 -7.55 -25.15 -20.76
C ALA A 681 -8.07 -25.07 -22.21
N ALA A 682 -7.77 -23.98 -22.92
CA ALA A 682 -8.14 -23.85 -24.34
C ALA A 682 -7.47 -24.91 -25.22
N GLU A 683 -6.18 -25.22 -25.00
CA GLU A 683 -5.48 -26.29 -25.70
C GLU A 683 -6.06 -27.67 -25.39
N THR A 684 -6.41 -27.94 -24.13
CA THR A 684 -7.02 -29.20 -23.72
C THR A 684 -8.39 -29.40 -24.36
N LEU A 685 -9.20 -28.35 -24.44
CA LEU A 685 -10.49 -28.37 -25.14
C LEU A 685 -10.33 -28.65 -26.65
N LYS A 686 -9.34 -28.01 -27.29
CA LYS A 686 -9.01 -28.28 -28.70
C LYS A 686 -8.63 -29.74 -28.92
N ALA A 687 -7.78 -30.28 -28.06
CA ALA A 687 -7.38 -31.69 -28.14
C ALA A 687 -8.56 -32.65 -27.98
N ALA A 688 -9.62 -32.25 -27.27
CA ALA A 688 -10.88 -32.97 -27.13
C ALA A 688 -11.88 -32.74 -28.27
N GLY A 689 -11.48 -32.02 -29.33
CA GLY A 689 -12.33 -31.78 -30.53
C GLY A 689 -13.25 -30.55 -30.41
N VAL A 690 -13.12 -29.75 -29.39
CA VAL A 690 -13.89 -28.50 -29.23
C VAL A 690 -13.19 -27.37 -29.98
N ASN A 691 -13.97 -26.55 -30.73
CA ASN A 691 -13.46 -25.32 -31.33
C ASN A 691 -13.21 -24.26 -30.22
N ALA A 692 -12.03 -24.27 -29.61
CA ALA A 692 -11.68 -23.40 -28.50
C ALA A 692 -10.54 -22.44 -28.86
N LYS A 693 -10.58 -21.21 -28.33
CA LYS A 693 -9.51 -20.20 -28.44
C LYS A 693 -9.18 -19.66 -27.07
N GLY A 694 -7.89 -19.67 -26.70
CA GLY A 694 -7.34 -18.99 -25.53
C GLY A 694 -6.74 -17.62 -25.90
N TYR A 695 -6.84 -16.64 -25.02
CA TYR A 695 -6.21 -15.33 -25.20
C TYR A 695 -5.75 -14.76 -23.85
N ALA A 696 -4.54 -14.19 -23.85
CA ALA A 696 -4.00 -13.44 -22.71
C ALA A 696 -3.74 -12.00 -23.16
N SER A 697 -4.41 -11.03 -22.53
CA SER A 697 -4.22 -9.61 -22.85
C SER A 697 -2.88 -9.10 -22.32
N PRO A 698 -1.93 -8.70 -23.17
CA PRO A 698 -0.59 -8.32 -22.72
C PRO A 698 -0.61 -7.09 -21.80
N GLY A 699 0.16 -7.12 -20.72
CA GLY A 699 0.41 -6.00 -19.84
C GLY A 699 -0.75 -5.55 -18.95
N THR A 700 -1.92 -6.20 -19.03
CA THR A 700 -3.13 -5.83 -18.27
C THR A 700 -3.51 -6.88 -17.24
N GLY A 701 -4.28 -6.47 -16.23
CA GLY A 701 -4.82 -7.31 -15.16
C GLY A 701 -6.32 -7.55 -15.29
N HIS A 702 -7.02 -7.60 -14.16
CA HIS A 702 -8.47 -7.81 -14.06
C HIS A 702 -9.24 -6.49 -14.28
N GLU A 703 -9.31 -6.01 -15.51
CA GLU A 703 -9.75 -4.65 -15.86
C GLU A 703 -10.34 -4.54 -17.27
N PHE A 704 -11.01 -3.40 -17.56
CA PHE A 704 -11.72 -3.22 -18.82
C PHE A 704 -10.84 -3.31 -20.06
N GLN A 705 -9.58 -2.92 -20.03
CA GLN A 705 -8.71 -3.06 -21.20
C GLN A 705 -8.50 -4.53 -21.58
N THR A 706 -8.38 -5.43 -20.59
CA THR A 706 -8.39 -6.88 -20.82
C THR A 706 -9.65 -7.33 -21.53
N TRP A 707 -10.81 -6.88 -21.09
CA TRP A 707 -12.10 -7.33 -21.60
C TRP A 707 -12.47 -6.69 -22.95
N ARG A 708 -12.07 -5.45 -23.21
CA ARG A 708 -12.14 -4.80 -24.52
C ARG A 708 -11.35 -5.60 -25.56
N ARG A 709 -10.08 -5.92 -25.27
CA ARG A 709 -9.25 -6.77 -26.13
C ARG A 709 -9.81 -8.19 -26.27
N SER A 710 -10.38 -8.72 -25.20
CA SER A 710 -11.05 -10.03 -25.25
C SER A 710 -12.25 -10.04 -26.19
N LEU A 711 -13.08 -8.99 -26.20
CA LEU A 711 -14.19 -8.85 -27.15
C LEU A 711 -13.69 -8.71 -28.59
N LEU A 712 -12.62 -7.91 -28.81
CA LEU A 712 -11.96 -7.78 -30.11
C LEU A 712 -11.49 -9.14 -30.66
N GLU A 713 -10.93 -9.99 -29.81
CA GLU A 713 -10.41 -11.31 -30.17
C GLU A 713 -11.49 -12.40 -30.29
N MET A 714 -12.60 -12.25 -29.58
CA MET A 714 -13.73 -13.18 -29.56
C MET A 714 -14.67 -12.97 -30.74
N ALA A 715 -15.04 -11.72 -31.05
CA ALA A 715 -16.07 -11.40 -32.03
C ALA A 715 -15.85 -12.04 -33.43
N PRO A 716 -14.61 -12.16 -33.96
CA PRO A 716 -14.37 -12.80 -35.24
C PRO A 716 -14.70 -14.29 -35.30
N MET A 717 -14.79 -14.98 -34.17
CA MET A 717 -15.14 -16.41 -34.16
C MET A 717 -16.62 -16.69 -34.01
N LEU A 718 -17.41 -15.68 -33.66
CA LEU A 718 -18.84 -15.85 -33.45
C LEU A 718 -19.61 -15.88 -34.77
N PHE A 719 -20.60 -16.80 -34.85
CA PHE A 719 -21.62 -16.86 -35.91
C PHE A 719 -21.09 -17.09 -37.34
N LYS A 720 -19.93 -17.72 -37.47
CA LYS A 720 -19.38 -18.15 -38.76
C LYS A 720 -20.03 -19.41 -39.26
#